data_4ad5684b58bb375f2ce9c0c00472e7f3
#
_entry.id   4ad5684b58bb375f2ce9c0c00472e7f3
#
_cell.length_a   1.000
_cell.length_b   1.000
_cell.length_c   1.000
_cell.angle_alpha   90.00
_cell.angle_beta   90.00
_cell.angle_gamma   90.00
#
_symmetry.space_group_name_H-M   'P 1'
#
loop_
_entity.id
_entity.type
_entity.pdbx_description
1 polymer ?
#
loop_
_entity_poly.entity_id
_entity_poly.type
_entity_poly.pdbx_seq_one_letter_code
_entity_poly.pdbx_strand_id
1 'polypeptide(L)'
;MSDKLKLKGHMKAFMRWPLILSALLIVLNIWVYFVSVKAGIIVSGGILIYVGCAVIILRCHRPFIVNELIAFANQYDSLEKRILEELALPYAIMDMNGRMIWSNKVFAELTGKDQFYKKNVSTVFPDVTADKLPVADKKETAEISTRFGEKTYRISMQRVSLGEVVAKSEFLENPNRNVSLIAMYLYDDTELKSYIKKNEDNKLVVALAYLDNYEEALESVEDVRRSLLIALIDRKITKYFSNFDGLVKKLEKDKYFLIMRQSSLEALKEQRFHILDEVKTVNIGNEMAITLSIGVGLNASTYIQNYEYSRIAIEMALGRGGDQVVIKNGNNITYYGGKTQQMEKNTRVKARVKAQALKEFMSTKDRVVVMGHKITDVDALGAAIGIFRAGKTLGKSVSIVVNDPTKSIRPLIAGYVNNPDYEPSMFVDSEQAKDMVDNNTVVVVVDTNRPSYTECEELLHMTKTIVVLDHHRRGSEVIENAVLSYVEPYASSACEMVAEILQYFSDDLRIRNMEADCLYAGIMIDTNNFTTRAGVRTFEAAAFLRRSGADVTRVRKLLRDDLKSYQARAEAVRTAQIYRECYAIARCPSENLDSPTVIGAQAANELLNIAGVKASFVLTQYNNEVYISARAIDEVNVQVMMEKMGGGGHMNIAGAQVKASPDEVERMLKDIIDQEYQEENIK
;
A
#
# COMPACT_ATOMS: atom_id res chain seq x y z
N MET A 1 19.78 15.56 -64.98
CA MET A 1 20.69 14.43 -64.81
C MET A 1 19.94 13.14 -65.11
N SER A 2 20.10 12.64 -66.37
CA SER A 2 19.47 11.40 -66.80
C SER A 2 20.39 10.23 -66.51
N ASP A 3 20.37 9.73 -65.29
CA ASP A 3 21.02 8.46 -65.01
C ASP A 3 20.15 7.32 -65.53
N LYS A 4 20.76 6.52 -66.40
CA LYS A 4 20.15 5.45 -67.17
C LYS A 4 19.48 4.42 -66.29
N LEU A 5 18.17 4.49 -66.19
CA LEU A 5 17.36 3.41 -65.63
C LEU A 5 17.65 2.10 -66.39
N LYS A 6 18.32 1.14 -65.77
CA LYS A 6 18.55 -0.19 -66.31
C LYS A 6 17.37 -1.09 -65.91
N LEU A 7 16.51 -1.39 -66.89
CA LEU A 7 15.45 -2.38 -66.72
C LEU A 7 16.02 -3.78 -66.43
N LYS A 8 15.57 -4.43 -65.39
CA LYS A 8 15.90 -5.81 -64.98
C LYS A 8 14.65 -6.72 -65.09
N GLY A 9 14.85 -8.02 -65.09
CA GLY A 9 13.78 -9.00 -64.98
C GLY A 9 12.97 -9.26 -66.26
N HIS A 10 11.73 -9.67 -66.11
CA HIS A 10 10.81 -10.10 -67.19
C HIS A 10 10.61 -9.03 -68.26
N MET A 11 10.62 -7.78 -67.92
CA MET A 11 10.44 -6.68 -68.86
C MET A 11 11.64 -6.52 -69.82
N LYS A 12 12.87 -6.76 -69.35
CA LYS A 12 14.06 -6.81 -70.19
C LYS A 12 14.05 -8.01 -71.10
N ALA A 13 13.56 -9.14 -70.66
CA ALA A 13 13.37 -10.34 -71.50
C ALA A 13 12.31 -10.11 -72.53
N PHE A 14 11.13 -9.55 -72.17
CA PHE A 14 10.02 -9.25 -73.11
C PHE A 14 10.46 -8.33 -74.24
N MET A 15 11.21 -7.27 -73.95
CA MET A 15 11.73 -6.37 -74.97
C MET A 15 12.77 -7.02 -75.88
N ARG A 16 13.37 -8.16 -75.58
CA ARG A 16 14.32 -8.89 -76.43
C ARG A 16 13.68 -9.98 -77.26
N TRP A 17 12.42 -10.34 -77.06
CA TRP A 17 11.69 -11.34 -77.80
C TRP A 17 11.76 -11.16 -79.34
N PRO A 18 11.59 -9.91 -79.93
CA PRO A 18 11.71 -9.73 -81.36
C PRO A 18 13.10 -10.09 -81.89
N LEU A 19 14.17 -9.84 -81.08
CA LEU A 19 15.54 -10.21 -81.48
C LEU A 19 15.78 -11.72 -81.38
N ILE A 20 15.19 -12.39 -80.39
CA ILE A 20 15.27 -13.86 -80.25
C ILE A 20 14.52 -14.52 -81.42
N LEU A 21 13.35 -13.99 -81.76
CA LEU A 21 12.56 -14.46 -82.90
C LEU A 21 13.32 -14.26 -84.21
N SER A 22 14.03 -13.14 -84.36
CA SER A 22 14.89 -12.88 -85.57
C SER A 22 15.98 -13.94 -85.69
N ALA A 23 16.64 -14.35 -84.58
CA ALA A 23 17.65 -15.39 -84.55
C ALA A 23 17.06 -16.75 -85.02
N LEU A 24 15.85 -17.06 -84.53
CA LEU A 24 15.12 -18.28 -84.89
C LEU A 24 14.73 -18.31 -86.35
N LEU A 25 14.28 -17.20 -86.88
CA LEU A 25 13.92 -17.05 -88.33
C LEU A 25 15.16 -17.20 -89.19
N ILE A 26 16.32 -16.68 -88.84
CA ILE A 26 17.60 -16.86 -89.53
C ILE A 26 17.99 -18.34 -89.58
N VAL A 27 17.86 -19.06 -88.44
CA VAL A 27 18.15 -20.51 -88.42
C VAL A 27 17.18 -21.26 -89.35
N LEU A 28 15.91 -20.91 -89.36
CA LEU A 28 14.91 -21.53 -90.20
C LEU A 28 15.20 -21.24 -91.67
N ASN A 29 15.69 -20.09 -92.02
CA ASN A 29 16.05 -19.71 -93.42
C ASN A 29 17.23 -20.50 -93.93
N ILE A 30 18.17 -20.87 -93.14
CA ILE A 30 19.28 -21.77 -93.51
C ILE A 30 18.72 -23.09 -94.05
N TRP A 31 17.70 -23.66 -93.42
CA TRP A 31 17.02 -24.86 -93.86
C TRP A 31 16.34 -24.66 -95.17
N VAL A 32 15.74 -23.51 -95.47
CA VAL A 32 15.09 -23.18 -96.72
C VAL A 32 16.08 -23.14 -97.90
N TYR A 33 17.33 -22.72 -97.64
CA TYR A 33 18.41 -22.73 -98.65
C TYR A 33 18.77 -24.14 -99.09
N PHE A 34 18.65 -25.15 -98.22
CA PHE A 34 18.91 -26.57 -98.58
C PHE A 34 17.81 -27.13 -99.46
N VAL A 35 16.60 -26.57 -99.47
CA VAL A 35 15.48 -27.02 -100.27
C VAL A 35 15.44 -26.32 -101.64
N SER A 36 15.67 -24.97 -101.65
CA SER A 36 15.68 -24.18 -102.89
C SER A 36 16.40 -22.85 -102.63
N VAL A 37 17.45 -22.60 -103.43
CA VAL A 37 18.20 -21.34 -103.38
C VAL A 37 17.36 -20.11 -103.69
N LYS A 38 16.43 -20.21 -104.64
CA LYS A 38 15.54 -19.11 -105.01
C LYS A 38 14.55 -18.75 -103.93
N ALA A 39 14.03 -19.74 -103.17
CA ALA A 39 13.14 -19.53 -102.07
C ALA A 39 13.92 -18.95 -100.85
N GLY A 40 15.14 -19.41 -100.64
CA GLY A 40 16.02 -18.88 -99.58
C GLY A 40 16.33 -17.36 -99.73
N ILE A 41 16.54 -16.90 -100.97
CA ILE A 41 16.78 -15.47 -101.24
C ILE A 41 15.51 -14.62 -100.90
N ILE A 42 14.34 -15.07 -101.32
CA ILE A 42 13.08 -14.34 -100.99
C ILE A 42 12.84 -14.28 -99.51
N VAL A 43 13.01 -15.40 -98.79
CA VAL A 43 12.86 -15.47 -97.29
C VAL A 43 13.90 -14.60 -96.63
N SER A 44 15.16 -14.56 -97.10
CA SER A 44 16.20 -13.67 -96.56
C SER A 44 15.80 -12.19 -96.69
N GLY A 45 15.20 -11.77 -97.81
CA GLY A 45 14.66 -10.44 -97.99
C GLY A 45 13.57 -10.10 -96.95
N GLY A 46 12.66 -11.07 -96.68
CA GLY A 46 11.59 -10.94 -95.66
C GLY A 46 12.16 -10.82 -94.24
N ILE A 47 13.16 -11.65 -93.88
CA ILE A 47 13.82 -11.59 -92.61
C ILE A 47 14.54 -10.25 -92.42
N LEU A 48 15.17 -9.72 -93.49
CA LEU A 48 15.89 -8.44 -93.37
C LEU A 48 14.92 -7.27 -93.13
N ILE A 49 13.74 -7.30 -93.77
CA ILE A 49 12.65 -6.35 -93.53
C ILE A 49 12.13 -6.51 -92.08
N TYR A 50 11.91 -7.77 -91.60
CA TYR A 50 11.47 -8.02 -90.23
C TYR A 50 12.46 -7.52 -89.20
N VAL A 51 13.73 -7.79 -89.31
CA VAL A 51 14.79 -7.31 -88.42
C VAL A 51 14.86 -5.80 -88.47
N GLY A 52 14.77 -5.16 -89.69
CA GLY A 52 14.71 -3.70 -89.76
C GLY A 52 13.53 -3.10 -89.01
N CYS A 53 12.32 -3.65 -89.22
CA CYS A 53 11.14 -3.24 -88.48
C CYS A 53 11.27 -3.47 -86.99
N ALA A 54 11.80 -4.63 -86.54
CA ALA A 54 11.99 -4.93 -85.13
C ALA A 54 12.97 -3.97 -84.45
N VAL A 55 14.08 -3.60 -85.12
CA VAL A 55 15.04 -2.61 -84.62
C VAL A 55 14.41 -1.21 -84.58
N ILE A 56 13.64 -0.82 -85.54
CA ILE A 56 12.92 0.47 -85.54
C ILE A 56 11.90 0.52 -84.41
N ILE A 57 11.08 -0.51 -84.24
CA ILE A 57 10.10 -0.62 -83.19
C ILE A 57 10.80 -0.56 -81.80
N LEU A 58 11.85 -1.31 -81.64
CA LEU A 58 12.62 -1.26 -80.39
C LEU A 58 13.25 0.11 -80.06
N ARG A 59 13.70 0.81 -81.14
CA ARG A 59 14.30 2.15 -80.92
C ARG A 59 13.25 3.25 -80.73
N CYS A 60 12.11 3.16 -81.39
CA CYS A 60 11.05 4.17 -81.34
C CYS A 60 10.12 3.98 -80.11
N HIS A 61 9.76 2.73 -79.80
CA HIS A 61 8.82 2.48 -78.71
C HIS A 61 9.44 2.38 -77.31
N ARG A 62 10.73 2.07 -77.24
CA ARG A 62 11.45 2.00 -75.93
C ARG A 62 11.34 3.30 -75.11
N PRO A 63 11.61 4.50 -75.66
CA PRO A 63 11.47 5.74 -74.90
C PRO A 63 10.02 6.03 -74.50
N PHE A 64 9.04 5.67 -75.33
CA PHE A 64 7.62 5.86 -75.06
C PHE A 64 7.13 5.02 -73.92
N ILE A 65 7.43 3.71 -73.88
CA ILE A 65 7.04 2.81 -72.77
C ILE A 65 7.72 3.26 -71.48
N VAL A 66 8.99 3.67 -71.53
CA VAL A 66 9.69 4.15 -70.31
C VAL A 66 9.08 5.45 -69.83
N ASN A 67 8.70 6.36 -70.71
CA ASN A 67 8.04 7.62 -70.35
C ASN A 67 6.64 7.41 -69.79
N GLU A 68 5.85 6.49 -70.32
CA GLU A 68 4.54 6.13 -69.73
C GLU A 68 4.67 5.49 -68.39
N LEU A 69 5.63 4.61 -68.19
CA LEU A 69 5.91 4.03 -66.88
C LEU A 69 6.38 5.07 -65.85
N ILE A 70 7.20 6.04 -66.29
CA ILE A 70 7.61 7.17 -65.44
C ILE A 70 6.40 8.08 -65.14
N ALA A 71 5.54 8.35 -66.12
CA ALA A 71 4.33 9.13 -65.91
C ALA A 71 3.37 8.43 -64.95
N PHE A 72 3.16 7.12 -65.08
CA PHE A 72 2.35 6.31 -64.19
C PHE A 72 2.94 6.28 -62.75
N ALA A 73 4.27 6.07 -62.61
CA ALA A 73 4.94 6.12 -61.32
C ALA A 73 4.83 7.50 -60.66
N ASN A 74 4.97 8.58 -61.41
CA ASN A 74 4.80 9.94 -60.89
C ASN A 74 3.33 10.24 -60.51
N GLN A 75 2.38 9.69 -61.27
CA GLN A 75 0.96 9.84 -60.97
C GLN A 75 0.58 9.07 -59.69
N TYR A 76 1.18 7.90 -59.45
CA TYR A 76 1.01 7.11 -58.26
C TYR A 76 1.66 7.81 -57.04
N ASP A 77 2.90 8.34 -57.18
CA ASP A 77 3.59 9.11 -56.13
C ASP A 77 2.80 10.38 -55.76
N SER A 78 2.18 11.04 -56.74
CA SER A 78 1.34 12.23 -56.50
C SER A 78 0.04 11.87 -55.75
N LEU A 79 -0.54 10.69 -56.02
CA LEU A 79 -1.74 10.20 -55.37
C LEU A 79 -1.44 9.83 -53.89
N GLU A 80 -0.33 9.09 -53.64
CA GLU A 80 0.08 8.74 -52.32
C GLU A 80 0.38 9.97 -51.47
N LYS A 81 1.10 10.96 -52.00
CA LYS A 81 1.34 12.23 -51.33
C LYS A 81 0.07 12.95 -50.96
N ARG A 82 -0.89 13.00 -51.90
CA ARG A 82 -2.16 13.67 -51.67
C ARG A 82 -3.00 12.99 -50.59
N ILE A 83 -3.02 11.66 -50.59
CA ILE A 83 -3.70 10.88 -49.56
C ILE A 83 -3.07 11.17 -48.17
N LEU A 84 -1.75 11.19 -48.04
CA LEU A 84 -1.05 11.49 -46.80
C LEU A 84 -1.23 12.95 -46.37
N GLU A 85 -1.27 13.90 -47.32
CA GLU A 85 -1.50 15.32 -47.01
C GLU A 85 -2.94 15.60 -46.58
N GLU A 86 -3.94 14.92 -47.17
CA GLU A 86 -5.36 15.08 -46.87
C GLU A 86 -5.84 14.18 -45.71
N LEU A 87 -4.96 13.34 -45.12
CA LEU A 87 -5.30 12.52 -43.98
C LEU A 87 -5.79 13.39 -42.82
N ALA A 88 -6.99 13.12 -42.31
CA ALA A 88 -7.61 13.89 -41.25
C ALA A 88 -6.91 13.75 -39.88
N LEU A 89 -6.03 12.75 -39.73
CA LEU A 89 -5.23 12.52 -38.54
C LEU A 89 -3.92 13.33 -38.62
N PRO A 90 -3.55 14.13 -37.62
CA PRO A 90 -2.24 14.77 -37.58
C PRO A 90 -1.12 13.73 -37.65
N TYR A 91 -0.28 13.82 -38.66
CA TYR A 91 0.75 12.85 -38.98
C TYR A 91 2.06 13.54 -39.30
N ALA A 92 3.16 13.04 -38.77
CA ALA A 92 4.50 13.53 -39.08
C ALA A 92 5.52 12.39 -39.22
N ILE A 93 6.59 12.64 -39.96
CA ILE A 93 7.72 11.73 -40.11
C ILE A 93 8.95 12.44 -39.56
N MET A 94 9.73 11.72 -38.76
CA MET A 94 10.97 12.21 -38.17
C MET A 94 12.12 11.21 -38.30
N ASP A 95 13.34 11.68 -38.16
CA ASP A 95 14.53 10.83 -38.10
C ASP A 95 14.64 10.14 -36.73
N MET A 96 15.60 9.24 -36.61
CA MET A 96 15.84 8.47 -35.36
C MET A 96 16.29 9.34 -34.19
N ASN A 97 16.64 10.60 -34.42
CA ASN A 97 16.98 11.59 -33.40
C ASN A 97 15.80 12.51 -33.02
N GLY A 98 14.61 12.25 -33.58
CA GLY A 98 13.41 13.04 -33.35
C GLY A 98 13.35 14.36 -34.11
N ARG A 99 14.16 14.56 -35.18
CA ARG A 99 14.06 15.74 -36.05
C ARG A 99 12.98 15.53 -37.08
N MET A 100 12.06 16.47 -37.20
CA MET A 100 10.93 16.40 -38.13
C MET A 100 11.40 16.59 -39.54
N ILE A 101 11.06 15.61 -40.40
CA ILE A 101 11.39 15.58 -41.82
C ILE A 101 10.21 16.05 -42.64
N TRP A 102 9.01 15.62 -42.31
CA TRP A 102 7.79 15.91 -43.02
C TRP A 102 6.57 15.86 -42.07
N SER A 103 5.52 16.63 -42.40
CA SER A 103 4.22 16.55 -41.72
C SER A 103 3.10 16.84 -42.67
N ASN A 104 1.91 16.29 -42.42
CA ASN A 104 0.71 16.61 -43.18
C ASN A 104 0.13 17.98 -42.79
N LYS A 105 -0.86 18.44 -43.57
CA LYS A 105 -1.50 19.73 -43.40
C LYS A 105 -2.14 19.89 -42.00
N VAL A 106 -2.81 18.84 -41.50
CA VAL A 106 -3.49 18.86 -40.19
C VAL A 106 -2.49 19.00 -39.06
N PHE A 107 -1.34 18.35 -39.13
CA PHE A 107 -0.27 18.51 -38.14
C PHE A 107 0.34 19.91 -38.18
N ALA A 108 0.57 20.45 -39.38
CA ALA A 108 1.12 21.79 -39.55
C ALA A 108 0.15 22.89 -39.06
N GLU A 109 -1.15 22.70 -39.26
CA GLU A 109 -2.19 23.60 -38.74
C GLU A 109 -2.29 23.54 -37.22
N LEU A 110 -2.20 22.32 -36.64
CA LEU A 110 -2.24 22.11 -35.18
C LEU A 110 -1.06 22.78 -34.46
N THR A 111 0.15 22.63 -35.03
CA THR A 111 1.40 23.06 -34.39
C THR A 111 1.85 24.47 -34.80
N GLY A 112 1.18 25.10 -35.77
CA GLY A 112 1.54 26.38 -36.36
C GLY A 112 2.52 26.26 -37.53
N LYS A 113 2.10 26.71 -38.72
CA LYS A 113 2.73 26.52 -40.02
C LYS A 113 4.26 26.62 -40.01
N ASP A 114 4.90 25.65 -40.64
CA ASP A 114 6.35 25.61 -41.03
C ASP A 114 7.42 25.91 -39.99
N GLN A 115 7.06 26.22 -38.77
CA GLN A 115 8.01 26.57 -37.71
C GLN A 115 8.86 25.38 -37.21
N PHE A 116 8.44 24.16 -37.49
CA PHE A 116 9.02 22.97 -36.87
C PHE A 116 9.76 22.04 -37.84
N TYR A 117 9.73 22.34 -39.12
CA TYR A 117 10.53 21.61 -40.12
C TYR A 117 12.01 21.64 -39.74
N LYS A 118 12.66 20.48 -39.68
CA LYS A 118 14.04 20.25 -39.20
C LYS A 118 14.31 20.56 -37.73
N LYS A 119 13.32 20.94 -36.90
CA LYS A 119 13.45 21.05 -35.46
C LYS A 119 13.20 19.70 -34.80
N ASN A 120 13.64 19.55 -33.55
CA ASN A 120 13.38 18.35 -32.77
C ASN A 120 11.93 18.35 -32.26
N VAL A 121 11.29 17.18 -32.25
CA VAL A 121 9.92 16.99 -31.79
C VAL A 121 9.70 17.47 -30.36
N SER A 122 10.72 17.38 -29.49
CA SER A 122 10.69 17.89 -28.12
C SER A 122 10.49 19.40 -28.01
N THR A 123 10.75 20.15 -29.10
CA THR A 123 10.49 21.60 -29.15
C THR A 123 8.99 21.90 -29.21
N VAL A 124 8.20 20.99 -29.78
CA VAL A 124 6.72 21.09 -29.92
C VAL A 124 6.05 20.37 -28.75
N PHE A 125 6.51 19.17 -28.47
CA PHE A 125 5.98 18.30 -27.41
C PHE A 125 7.11 17.99 -26.41
N PRO A 126 7.28 18.78 -25.36
CA PRO A 126 8.37 18.61 -24.37
C PRO A 126 8.42 17.22 -23.71
N ASP A 127 7.26 16.56 -23.63
CA ASP A 127 7.12 15.22 -23.04
C ASP A 127 7.73 14.11 -23.93
N VAL A 128 8.00 14.39 -25.24
CA VAL A 128 8.63 13.48 -26.18
C VAL A 128 10.14 13.67 -26.14
N THR A 129 10.77 13.03 -25.18
CA THR A 129 12.23 13.05 -24.99
C THR A 129 12.91 11.94 -25.81
N ALA A 130 14.22 12.05 -26.02
CA ALA A 130 14.97 11.12 -26.87
C ALA A 130 14.95 9.67 -26.35
N ASP A 131 14.85 9.47 -25.05
CA ASP A 131 14.74 8.16 -24.39
C ASP A 131 13.39 7.47 -24.61
N LYS A 132 12.37 8.23 -25.00
CA LYS A 132 11.01 7.72 -25.27
C LYS A 132 10.78 7.43 -26.76
N LEU A 133 11.72 7.73 -27.63
CA LEU A 133 11.64 7.39 -29.04
C LEU A 133 11.82 5.88 -29.27
N PRO A 134 11.16 5.27 -30.27
CA PRO A 134 11.34 3.85 -30.61
C PRO A 134 12.70 3.63 -31.26
N VAL A 135 13.75 3.36 -30.44
CA VAL A 135 15.13 3.12 -30.88
C VAL A 135 15.45 1.63 -31.00
N ALA A 136 16.40 1.30 -31.84
CA ALA A 136 16.68 0.08 -32.58
C ALA A 136 16.59 -1.28 -31.86
N ASP A 137 16.65 -1.42 -30.54
CA ASP A 137 16.82 -2.76 -29.93
C ASP A 137 15.73 -3.23 -28.96
N LYS A 138 14.68 -2.44 -28.67
CA LYS A 138 13.69 -2.82 -27.66
C LYS A 138 12.21 -2.54 -27.94
N LYS A 139 11.84 -1.62 -28.85
CA LYS A 139 10.42 -1.34 -29.14
C LYS A 139 10.23 -0.84 -30.57
N GLU A 140 9.35 -1.49 -31.31
CA GLU A 140 8.90 -1.05 -32.64
C GLU A 140 7.91 0.12 -32.55
N THR A 141 7.21 0.26 -31.42
CA THR A 141 6.20 1.29 -31.18
C THR A 141 6.37 1.93 -29.80
N ALA A 142 6.06 3.22 -29.68
CA ALA A 142 6.00 3.95 -28.41
C ALA A 142 4.75 4.83 -28.37
N GLU A 143 4.08 4.88 -27.22
CA GLU A 143 2.93 5.75 -26.98
C GLU A 143 3.19 6.69 -25.83
N ILE A 144 2.86 7.98 -26.01
CA ILE A 144 3.05 9.03 -25.02
C ILE A 144 1.77 9.87 -24.97
N SER A 145 1.30 10.18 -23.76
CA SER A 145 0.24 11.16 -23.58
C SER A 145 0.86 12.52 -23.25
N THR A 146 0.49 13.55 -23.99
CA THR A 146 0.98 14.93 -23.79
C THR A 146 -0.16 15.93 -23.86
N ARG A 147 0.01 17.08 -23.22
CA ARG A 147 -0.91 18.20 -23.32
C ARG A 147 -0.36 19.24 -24.29
N PHE A 148 -1.15 19.63 -25.27
CA PHE A 148 -0.80 20.70 -26.21
C PHE A 148 -1.94 21.72 -26.30
N GLY A 149 -1.70 22.93 -25.84
CA GLY A 149 -2.76 23.93 -25.64
C GLY A 149 -3.79 23.46 -24.59
N GLU A 150 -5.06 23.52 -24.96
CA GLU A 150 -6.18 23.07 -24.11
C GLU A 150 -6.52 21.58 -24.29
N LYS A 151 -5.89 20.91 -25.27
CA LYS A 151 -6.18 19.54 -25.64
C LYS A 151 -5.14 18.56 -25.15
N THR A 152 -5.58 17.33 -24.94
CA THR A 152 -4.71 16.20 -24.58
C THR A 152 -4.58 15.26 -25.77
N TYR A 153 -3.36 15.00 -26.21
CA TYR A 153 -3.06 14.13 -27.33
C TYR A 153 -2.35 12.87 -26.87
N ARG A 154 -2.72 11.76 -27.47
CA ARG A 154 -1.95 10.52 -27.43
C ARG A 154 -1.09 10.46 -28.69
N ILE A 155 0.22 10.54 -28.50
CA ILE A 155 1.21 10.43 -29.57
C ILE A 155 1.59 8.96 -29.68
N SER A 156 1.31 8.37 -30.83
CA SER A 156 1.77 7.03 -31.18
C SER A 156 2.92 7.16 -32.18
N MET A 157 4.05 6.55 -31.87
CA MET A 157 5.24 6.56 -32.69
C MET A 157 5.57 5.15 -33.12
N GLN A 158 5.83 4.96 -34.41
CA GLN A 158 6.20 3.67 -34.97
C GLN A 158 7.47 3.79 -35.81
N ARG A 159 8.42 2.91 -35.59
CA ARG A 159 9.62 2.81 -36.42
C ARG A 159 9.28 2.14 -37.75
N VAL A 160 9.67 2.77 -38.82
CA VAL A 160 9.53 2.27 -40.21
C VAL A 160 10.92 2.08 -40.79
N SER A 161 11.26 0.84 -41.14
CA SER A 161 12.52 0.52 -41.80
C SER A 161 12.33 0.63 -43.32
N LEU A 162 13.04 1.56 -43.93
CA LEU A 162 13.04 1.71 -45.40
C LEU A 162 13.70 0.51 -46.10
N GLY A 163 14.56 -0.22 -45.42
CA GLY A 163 15.23 -1.41 -46.00
C GLY A 163 14.26 -2.54 -46.35
N GLU A 164 13.17 -2.72 -45.60
CA GLU A 164 12.14 -3.73 -45.90
C GLU A 164 11.22 -3.34 -47.04
N VAL A 165 10.95 -2.05 -47.21
CA VAL A 165 10.11 -1.52 -48.31
C VAL A 165 10.88 -1.59 -49.60
N VAL A 166 12.16 -1.29 -49.61
CA VAL A 166 13.03 -1.34 -50.81
C VAL A 166 13.39 -2.78 -51.18
N ALA A 167 13.52 -3.69 -50.22
CA ALA A 167 13.81 -5.11 -50.50
C ALA A 167 12.66 -5.82 -51.23
N LYS A 168 11.44 -5.34 -51.14
CA LYS A 168 10.26 -5.85 -51.88
C LYS A 168 10.10 -5.26 -53.28
N SER A 169 10.87 -4.21 -53.63
CA SER A 169 10.83 -3.66 -55.00
C SER A 169 11.90 -4.34 -55.87
N GLU A 170 11.50 -5.20 -56.79
CA GLU A 170 12.42 -5.84 -57.78
C GLU A 170 13.11 -4.84 -58.74
N PHE A 171 12.90 -3.54 -58.57
CA PHE A 171 13.24 -2.50 -59.56
C PHE A 171 14.37 -1.56 -59.17
N LEU A 172 14.80 -1.50 -57.89
CA LEU A 172 15.81 -0.52 -57.43
C LEU A 172 16.95 -1.16 -56.64
N GLU A 173 18.18 -1.01 -57.10
CA GLU A 173 19.38 -1.21 -56.29
C GLU A 173 19.68 0.08 -55.53
N ASN A 174 19.55 0.06 -54.19
CA ASN A 174 19.92 1.20 -53.39
C ASN A 174 21.05 0.80 -52.39
N PRO A 175 22.16 1.50 -52.36
CA PRO A 175 23.35 1.15 -51.52
C PRO A 175 23.15 1.45 -50.02
N ASN A 176 22.12 2.16 -49.58
CA ASN A 176 21.89 2.51 -48.19
C ASN A 176 20.78 1.66 -47.54
N ARG A 177 21.14 0.46 -47.10
CA ARG A 177 20.23 -0.54 -46.52
C ARG A 177 19.69 -0.24 -45.09
N ASN A 178 20.13 0.82 -44.41
CA ASN A 178 19.86 1.03 -42.99
C ASN A 178 19.23 2.38 -42.63
N VAL A 179 18.41 2.95 -43.50
CA VAL A 179 17.68 4.16 -43.11
C VAL A 179 16.35 3.76 -42.46
N SER A 180 16.19 4.06 -41.19
CA SER A 180 14.93 3.95 -40.46
C SER A 180 14.38 5.33 -40.18
N LEU A 181 13.07 5.47 -40.24
CA LEU A 181 12.33 6.69 -39.89
C LEU A 181 11.33 6.37 -38.79
N ILE A 182 10.83 7.39 -38.09
CA ILE A 182 9.77 7.27 -37.13
C ILE A 182 8.53 7.97 -37.69
N ALA A 183 7.45 7.21 -37.83
CA ALA A 183 6.12 7.73 -38.14
C ALA A 183 5.42 8.09 -36.84
N MET A 184 4.87 9.29 -36.75
CA MET A 184 4.23 9.81 -35.55
C MET A 184 2.78 10.20 -35.84
N TYR A 185 1.84 9.69 -35.05
CA TYR A 185 0.41 9.97 -35.13
C TYR A 185 -0.07 10.64 -33.86
N LEU A 186 -0.95 11.64 -33.97
CA LEU A 186 -1.58 12.29 -32.82
C LEU A 186 -3.06 11.99 -32.79
N TYR A 187 -3.50 11.37 -31.71
CA TYR A 187 -4.92 11.12 -31.44
C TYR A 187 -5.41 12.14 -30.41
N ASP A 188 -6.48 12.86 -30.69
CA ASP A 188 -7.12 13.76 -29.72
C ASP A 188 -7.91 12.92 -28.72
N ASP A 189 -7.32 12.68 -27.57
CA ASP A 189 -7.91 11.92 -26.46
C ASP A 189 -8.59 12.84 -25.42
N THR A 190 -8.81 14.12 -25.72
CA THR A 190 -9.36 15.12 -24.78
C THR A 190 -10.72 14.70 -24.25
N GLU A 191 -11.65 14.34 -25.14
CA GLU A 191 -12.98 13.88 -24.71
C GLU A 191 -12.90 12.55 -23.96
N LEU A 192 -12.13 11.59 -24.47
CA LEU A 192 -11.95 10.30 -23.82
C LEU A 192 -11.42 10.47 -22.38
N LYS A 193 -10.39 11.27 -22.19
CA LYS A 193 -9.85 11.55 -20.86
C LYS A 193 -10.82 12.30 -19.97
N SER A 194 -11.58 13.23 -20.53
CA SER A 194 -12.64 13.92 -19.81
C SER A 194 -13.73 12.94 -19.35
N TYR A 195 -14.14 11.99 -20.20
CA TYR A 195 -15.10 10.95 -19.84
C TYR A 195 -14.56 9.97 -18.81
N ILE A 196 -13.30 9.55 -18.94
CA ILE A 196 -12.65 8.70 -17.94
C ILE A 196 -12.62 9.42 -16.58
N LYS A 197 -12.18 10.69 -16.56
CA LYS A 197 -12.17 11.49 -15.33
C LYS A 197 -13.56 11.66 -14.74
N LYS A 198 -14.55 12.01 -15.56
CA LYS A 198 -15.95 12.13 -15.09
C LYS A 198 -16.49 10.81 -14.53
N ASN A 199 -16.11 9.68 -15.12
CA ASN A 199 -16.51 8.36 -14.63
C ASN A 199 -15.85 8.07 -13.28
N GLU A 200 -14.54 8.34 -13.14
CA GLU A 200 -13.83 8.23 -11.86
C GLU A 200 -14.44 9.14 -10.79
N ASP A 201 -14.62 10.42 -11.11
CA ASP A 201 -15.18 11.43 -10.20
C ASP A 201 -16.60 11.08 -9.71
N ASN A 202 -17.39 10.38 -10.53
CA ASN A 202 -18.76 9.98 -10.23
C ASN A 202 -18.88 8.60 -9.57
N LYS A 203 -17.78 7.86 -9.38
CA LYS A 203 -17.83 6.58 -8.66
C LYS A 203 -18.41 6.79 -7.26
N LEU A 204 -19.24 5.83 -6.85
CA LEU A 204 -19.90 5.88 -5.55
C LEU A 204 -18.96 5.41 -4.46
N VAL A 205 -18.85 6.23 -3.43
CA VAL A 205 -18.13 5.98 -2.18
C VAL A 205 -19.14 5.77 -1.07
N VAL A 206 -18.92 4.74 -0.27
CA VAL A 206 -19.73 4.42 0.91
C VAL A 206 -18.90 4.70 2.15
N ALA A 207 -19.50 5.35 3.15
CA ALA A 207 -18.85 5.53 4.44
C ALA A 207 -19.82 5.29 5.60
N LEU A 208 -19.25 4.86 6.72
CA LEU A 208 -19.90 4.77 8.02
C LEU A 208 -19.23 5.76 8.96
N ALA A 209 -20.01 6.52 9.70
CA ALA A 209 -19.51 7.46 10.69
C ALA A 209 -20.16 7.21 12.05
N TYR A 210 -19.33 6.97 13.07
CA TYR A 210 -19.78 6.62 14.42
C TYR A 210 -19.25 7.63 15.42
N LEU A 211 -20.10 8.02 16.36
CA LEU A 211 -19.71 8.82 17.51
C LEU A 211 -19.08 7.92 18.57
N ASP A 212 -17.82 8.13 18.90
CA ASP A 212 -17.05 7.17 19.70
C ASP A 212 -17.45 7.09 21.17
N ASN A 213 -17.83 8.22 21.77
CA ASN A 213 -18.11 8.38 23.20
C ASN A 213 -19.49 9.00 23.44
N TYR A 214 -20.47 8.59 22.62
CA TYR A 214 -21.80 9.22 22.58
C TYR A 214 -22.56 9.11 23.89
N GLU A 215 -22.65 7.92 24.50
CA GLU A 215 -23.40 7.69 25.73
C GLU A 215 -22.75 8.39 26.92
N GLU A 216 -21.44 8.32 27.05
CA GLU A 216 -20.69 8.97 28.11
C GLU A 216 -20.83 10.50 28.07
N ALA A 217 -20.79 11.06 26.85
CA ALA A 217 -21.01 12.51 26.68
C ALA A 217 -22.44 12.92 27.05
N LEU A 218 -23.43 12.10 26.77
CA LEU A 218 -24.84 12.35 27.15
C LEU A 218 -25.06 12.21 28.65
N GLU A 219 -24.42 11.24 29.32
CA GLU A 219 -24.56 11.06 30.77
C GLU A 219 -23.99 12.25 31.55
N SER A 220 -22.98 12.94 31.01
CA SER A 220 -22.39 14.13 31.61
C SER A 220 -23.25 15.40 31.51
N VAL A 221 -24.37 15.34 30.77
CA VAL A 221 -25.24 16.50 30.50
C VAL A 221 -26.61 16.29 31.14
N GLU A 222 -27.18 17.38 31.69
CA GLU A 222 -28.56 17.38 32.22
C GLU A 222 -29.58 16.95 31.17
N ASP A 223 -30.61 16.20 31.56
CA ASP A 223 -31.60 15.58 30.68
C ASP A 223 -32.21 16.53 29.64
N VAL A 224 -32.50 17.77 30.05
CA VAL A 224 -33.09 18.81 29.16
C VAL A 224 -32.11 19.19 28.03
N ARG A 225 -30.82 19.14 28.28
CA ARG A 225 -29.77 19.52 27.30
C ARG A 225 -29.34 18.37 26.42
N ARG A 226 -29.61 17.10 26.79
CA ARG A 226 -29.26 15.93 25.97
C ARG A 226 -29.84 15.99 24.57
N SER A 227 -31.13 16.32 24.48
CA SER A 227 -31.80 16.46 23.18
C SER A 227 -31.20 17.54 22.30
N LEU A 228 -30.77 18.66 22.92
CA LEU A 228 -30.11 19.74 22.20
C LEU A 228 -28.70 19.33 21.72
N LEU A 229 -27.92 18.60 22.52
CA LEU A 229 -26.61 18.08 22.15
C LEU A 229 -26.71 17.18 20.91
N ILE A 230 -27.65 16.24 20.94
CA ILE A 230 -27.93 15.34 19.82
C ILE A 230 -28.26 16.13 18.55
N ALA A 231 -29.19 17.10 18.65
CA ALA A 231 -29.62 17.90 17.51
C ALA A 231 -28.49 18.75 16.91
N LEU A 232 -27.60 19.28 17.74
CA LEU A 232 -26.45 20.06 17.28
C LEU A 232 -25.42 19.19 16.53
N ILE A 233 -25.14 17.98 17.04
CA ILE A 233 -24.25 17.02 16.39
C ILE A 233 -24.84 16.57 15.05
N ASP A 234 -26.10 16.13 15.05
CA ASP A 234 -26.80 15.71 13.84
C ASP A 234 -26.80 16.79 12.77
N ARG A 235 -27.09 18.03 13.17
CA ARG A 235 -27.05 19.18 12.27
C ARG A 235 -25.64 19.43 11.72
N LYS A 236 -24.63 19.32 12.56
CA LYS A 236 -23.23 19.58 12.17
C LYS A 236 -22.73 18.55 11.16
N ILE A 237 -22.92 17.26 11.45
CA ILE A 237 -22.54 16.15 10.54
C ILE A 237 -23.31 16.28 9.22
N THR A 238 -24.64 16.43 9.27
CA THR A 238 -25.45 16.52 8.06
C THR A 238 -25.06 17.73 7.22
N LYS A 239 -24.91 18.91 7.82
CA LYS A 239 -24.52 20.13 7.11
C LYS A 239 -23.13 20.01 6.47
N TYR A 240 -22.16 19.43 7.19
CA TYR A 240 -20.80 19.29 6.67
C TYR A 240 -20.78 18.43 5.42
N PHE A 241 -21.31 17.21 5.47
CA PHE A 241 -21.31 16.31 4.32
C PHE A 241 -22.21 16.79 3.17
N SER A 242 -23.31 17.49 3.46
CA SER A 242 -24.16 18.10 2.42
C SER A 242 -23.43 19.17 1.61
N ASN A 243 -22.46 19.87 2.18
CA ASN A 243 -21.62 20.83 1.45
C ASN A 243 -20.73 20.15 0.38
N PHE A 244 -20.51 18.85 0.50
CA PHE A 244 -19.74 18.00 -0.43
C PHE A 244 -20.64 17.07 -1.26
N ASP A 245 -21.90 17.42 -1.47
CA ASP A 245 -22.88 16.59 -2.20
C ASP A 245 -23.01 15.18 -1.60
N GLY A 246 -22.82 15.05 -0.30
CA GLY A 246 -22.93 13.81 0.44
C GLY A 246 -24.34 13.61 1.02
N LEU A 247 -24.90 12.41 0.83
CA LEU A 247 -26.12 11.98 1.47
C LEU A 247 -25.78 11.38 2.83
N VAL A 248 -26.44 11.89 3.88
CA VAL A 248 -26.28 11.44 5.27
C VAL A 248 -27.59 10.81 5.72
N LYS A 249 -27.54 9.56 6.22
CA LYS A 249 -28.66 8.90 6.86
C LYS A 249 -28.26 8.40 8.24
N LYS A 250 -28.95 8.83 9.28
CA LYS A 250 -28.80 8.31 10.62
C LYS A 250 -29.39 6.89 10.69
N LEU A 251 -28.61 5.90 11.09
CA LEU A 251 -29.02 4.50 11.25
C LEU A 251 -29.44 4.21 12.68
N GLU A 252 -28.63 4.63 13.64
CA GLU A 252 -28.83 4.44 15.08
C GLU A 252 -28.56 5.78 15.81
N LYS A 253 -28.63 5.77 17.13
CA LYS A 253 -28.43 7.00 17.93
C LYS A 253 -27.10 7.67 17.67
N ASP A 254 -26.05 6.88 17.47
CA ASP A 254 -24.64 7.26 17.34
C ASP A 254 -24.03 6.92 15.99
N LYS A 255 -24.79 6.33 15.04
CA LYS A 255 -24.28 5.80 13.77
C LYS A 255 -24.94 6.45 12.57
N TYR A 256 -24.12 6.83 11.60
CA TYR A 256 -24.54 7.45 10.35
C TYR A 256 -24.00 6.66 9.16
N PHE A 257 -24.82 6.59 8.14
CA PHE A 257 -24.49 6.04 6.83
C PHE A 257 -24.33 7.20 5.85
N LEU A 258 -23.25 7.18 5.08
CA LEU A 258 -22.87 8.24 4.16
C LEU A 258 -22.66 7.67 2.76
N ILE A 259 -23.19 8.37 1.76
CA ILE A 259 -22.94 8.09 0.35
C ILE A 259 -22.49 9.38 -0.31
N MET A 260 -21.41 9.34 -1.07
CA MET A 260 -20.87 10.48 -1.79
C MET A 260 -20.19 10.06 -3.08
N ARG A 261 -19.84 11.04 -3.93
CA ARG A 261 -19.02 10.79 -5.11
C ARG A 261 -17.54 10.72 -4.73
N GLN A 262 -16.74 10.10 -5.58
CA GLN A 262 -15.29 10.04 -5.37
C GLN A 262 -14.66 11.44 -5.39
N SER A 263 -15.14 12.34 -6.26
CA SER A 263 -14.71 13.75 -6.26
C SER A 263 -14.93 14.45 -4.92
N SER A 264 -16.04 14.14 -4.24
CA SER A 264 -16.33 14.68 -2.90
C SER A 264 -15.37 14.12 -1.84
N LEU A 265 -15.02 12.83 -1.95
CA LEU A 265 -14.03 12.22 -1.08
C LEU A 265 -12.64 12.86 -1.26
N GLU A 266 -12.22 13.15 -2.49
CA GLU A 266 -10.93 13.82 -2.73
C GLU A 266 -10.91 15.23 -2.11
N ALA A 267 -12.00 16.00 -2.24
CA ALA A 267 -12.12 17.30 -1.58
C ALA A 267 -12.08 17.19 -0.04
N LEU A 268 -12.67 16.14 0.55
CA LEU A 268 -12.58 15.85 1.99
C LEU A 268 -11.16 15.49 2.42
N LYS A 269 -10.42 14.75 1.59
CA LYS A 269 -9.00 14.42 1.85
C LYS A 269 -8.12 15.66 1.84
N GLU A 270 -8.31 16.58 0.87
CA GLU A 270 -7.58 17.85 0.80
C GLU A 270 -7.78 18.69 2.07
N GLN A 271 -9.00 18.66 2.63
CA GLN A 271 -9.32 19.30 3.91
C GLN A 271 -8.95 18.43 5.13
N ARG A 272 -8.26 17.31 4.94
CA ARG A 272 -7.88 16.38 6.01
C ARG A 272 -9.04 16.00 6.95
N PHE A 273 -10.26 15.94 6.42
CA PHE A 273 -11.47 15.62 7.19
C PHE A 273 -11.68 16.52 8.41
N HIS A 274 -11.67 17.83 8.23
CA HIS A 274 -11.85 18.83 9.30
C HIS A 274 -13.10 18.62 10.17
N ILE A 275 -14.08 17.82 9.72
CA ILE A 275 -15.26 17.42 10.51
C ILE A 275 -14.88 16.78 11.85
N LEU A 276 -13.75 16.07 11.93
CA LEU A 276 -13.27 15.46 13.17
C LEU A 276 -13.07 16.52 14.26
N ASP A 277 -12.48 17.65 13.89
CA ASP A 277 -12.26 18.75 14.82
C ASP A 277 -13.52 19.54 15.06
N GLU A 278 -14.35 19.73 14.03
CA GLU A 278 -15.61 20.45 14.18
C GLU A 278 -16.58 19.77 15.16
N VAL A 279 -16.67 18.44 15.17
CA VAL A 279 -17.55 17.72 16.09
C VAL A 279 -17.11 17.93 17.54
N LYS A 280 -15.80 17.97 17.81
CA LYS A 280 -15.24 18.22 19.16
C LYS A 280 -15.61 19.59 19.72
N THR A 281 -15.85 20.59 18.86
CA THR A 281 -16.23 21.93 19.32
C THR A 281 -17.67 22.02 19.84
N VAL A 282 -18.48 20.97 19.68
CA VAL A 282 -19.85 20.96 20.21
C VAL A 282 -19.81 20.77 21.71
N ASN A 283 -20.05 21.88 22.45
CA ASN A 283 -20.07 21.88 23.90
C ASN A 283 -21.29 22.68 24.39
N ILE A 284 -22.11 22.05 25.19
CA ILE A 284 -23.26 22.66 25.87
C ILE A 284 -23.28 22.35 27.38
N GLY A 285 -22.10 22.08 27.93
CA GLY A 285 -21.91 21.66 29.32
C GLY A 285 -21.55 20.18 29.44
N ASN A 286 -21.25 19.49 28.33
CA ASN A 286 -20.66 18.14 28.37
C ASN A 286 -19.22 18.20 28.88
N GLU A 287 -18.90 17.33 29.83
CA GLU A 287 -17.55 17.24 30.43
C GLU A 287 -16.53 16.69 29.42
N MET A 288 -16.99 15.86 28.47
CA MET A 288 -16.16 15.23 27.46
C MET A 288 -16.50 15.74 26.07
N ALA A 289 -15.48 16.07 25.28
CA ALA A 289 -15.68 16.35 23.85
C ALA A 289 -16.13 15.09 23.12
N ILE A 290 -17.12 15.23 22.23
CA ILE A 290 -17.57 14.12 21.37
C ILE A 290 -16.58 13.94 20.23
N THR A 291 -16.15 12.72 19.98
CA THR A 291 -15.27 12.37 18.86
C THR A 291 -16.01 11.55 17.81
N LEU A 292 -15.52 11.61 16.57
CA LEU A 292 -16.13 10.98 15.42
C LEU A 292 -15.13 10.05 14.73
N SER A 293 -15.53 8.82 14.48
CA SER A 293 -14.78 7.87 13.65
C SER A 293 -15.48 7.67 12.33
N ILE A 294 -14.73 7.61 11.21
CA ILE A 294 -15.30 7.42 9.87
C ILE A 294 -14.55 6.29 9.17
N GLY A 295 -15.28 5.29 8.69
CA GLY A 295 -14.78 4.23 7.83
C GLY A 295 -15.28 4.41 6.40
N VAL A 296 -14.37 4.50 5.43
CA VAL A 296 -14.69 4.74 4.01
C VAL A 296 -14.30 3.52 3.18
N GLY A 297 -15.23 3.06 2.32
CA GLY A 297 -15.01 1.99 1.35
C GLY A 297 -15.22 2.47 -0.09
N LEU A 298 -14.27 2.17 -0.97
CA LEU A 298 -14.34 2.56 -2.37
C LEU A 298 -13.61 1.58 -3.30
N ASN A 299 -13.91 1.71 -4.62
CA ASN A 299 -13.29 0.95 -5.72
C ASN A 299 -13.41 -0.57 -5.61
N ALA A 300 -14.38 -1.09 -4.89
CA ALA A 300 -14.74 -2.50 -4.94
C ALA A 300 -15.57 -2.83 -6.20
N SER A 301 -15.72 -4.10 -6.51
CA SER A 301 -16.45 -4.57 -7.71
C SER A 301 -17.96 -4.35 -7.60
N THR A 302 -18.50 -4.27 -6.37
CA THR A 302 -19.92 -4.07 -6.10
C THR A 302 -20.15 -3.06 -5.00
N TYR A 303 -21.37 -2.48 -4.94
CA TYR A 303 -21.75 -1.56 -3.87
C TYR A 303 -21.78 -2.23 -2.49
N ILE A 304 -22.14 -3.51 -2.44
CA ILE A 304 -22.12 -4.31 -1.20
C ILE A 304 -20.68 -4.43 -0.69
N GLN A 305 -19.73 -4.71 -1.58
CA GLN A 305 -18.32 -4.77 -1.19
C GLN A 305 -17.76 -3.42 -0.74
N ASN A 306 -18.19 -2.30 -1.34
CA ASN A 306 -17.84 -0.97 -0.84
C ASN A 306 -18.36 -0.75 0.59
N TYR A 307 -19.58 -1.22 0.88
CA TYR A 307 -20.13 -1.19 2.23
C TYR A 307 -19.33 -2.06 3.20
N GLU A 308 -18.95 -3.29 2.80
CA GLU A 308 -18.10 -4.17 3.62
C GLU A 308 -16.72 -3.53 3.87
N TYR A 309 -16.14 -2.86 2.86
CA TYR A 309 -14.90 -2.10 3.05
C TYR A 309 -15.08 -0.96 4.05
N SER A 310 -16.20 -0.23 4.01
CA SER A 310 -16.49 0.81 4.98
C SER A 310 -16.67 0.26 6.40
N ARG A 311 -17.27 -0.95 6.53
CA ARG A 311 -17.43 -1.65 7.81
C ARG A 311 -16.07 -2.07 8.39
N ILE A 312 -15.21 -2.67 7.59
CA ILE A 312 -13.85 -3.01 8.01
C ILE A 312 -13.10 -1.74 8.41
N ALA A 313 -13.20 -0.67 7.61
CA ALA A 313 -12.52 0.58 7.88
C ALA A 313 -12.98 1.24 9.19
N ILE A 314 -14.29 1.26 9.48
CA ILE A 314 -14.80 1.84 10.75
C ILE A 314 -14.37 0.99 11.95
N GLU A 315 -14.36 -0.34 11.85
CA GLU A 315 -13.86 -1.21 12.90
C GLU A 315 -12.37 -0.97 13.18
N MET A 316 -11.58 -0.73 12.12
CA MET A 316 -10.18 -0.34 12.25
C MET A 316 -10.03 1.04 12.92
N ALA A 317 -10.86 2.02 12.55
CA ALA A 317 -10.85 3.34 13.19
C ALA A 317 -11.14 3.22 14.68
N LEU A 318 -12.19 2.50 15.06
CA LEU A 318 -12.57 2.27 16.46
C LEU A 318 -11.51 1.46 17.21
N GLY A 319 -10.97 0.40 16.58
CA GLY A 319 -9.90 -0.43 17.16
C GLY A 319 -8.59 0.33 17.39
N ARG A 320 -8.37 1.45 16.69
CA ARG A 320 -7.21 2.35 16.88
C ARG A 320 -7.47 3.48 17.89
N GLY A 321 -8.61 3.46 18.55
CA GLY A 321 -8.98 4.43 19.58
C GLY A 321 -9.97 5.51 19.14
N GLY A 322 -10.49 5.45 17.94
CA GLY A 322 -11.46 6.41 17.41
C GLY A 322 -10.83 7.73 16.95
N ASP A 323 -11.67 8.76 16.76
CA ASP A 323 -11.28 10.12 16.35
C ASP A 323 -10.44 10.17 15.07
N GLN A 324 -10.79 9.36 14.10
CA GLN A 324 -10.03 9.24 12.85
C GLN A 324 -10.89 8.77 11.68
N VAL A 325 -10.36 8.99 10.48
CA VAL A 325 -10.93 8.44 9.26
C VAL A 325 -10.00 7.34 8.74
N VAL A 326 -10.57 6.20 8.43
CA VAL A 326 -9.89 5.09 7.76
C VAL A 326 -10.52 4.89 6.39
N ILE A 327 -9.70 4.88 5.35
CA ILE A 327 -10.13 4.67 3.97
C ILE A 327 -9.56 3.35 3.47
N LYS A 328 -10.46 2.42 3.08
CA LYS A 328 -10.10 1.16 2.46
C LYS A 328 -10.38 1.20 0.96
N ASN A 329 -9.31 1.09 0.17
CA ASN A 329 -9.33 1.04 -1.30
C ASN A 329 -8.66 -0.27 -1.76
N GLY A 330 -9.44 -1.31 -1.97
CA GLY A 330 -8.91 -2.65 -2.20
C GLY A 330 -8.05 -3.11 -1.02
N ASN A 331 -6.78 -3.39 -1.26
CA ASN A 331 -5.82 -3.78 -0.23
C ASN A 331 -5.13 -2.57 0.44
N ASN A 332 -5.28 -1.38 -0.11
CA ASN A 332 -4.65 -0.19 0.43
C ASN A 332 -5.53 0.44 1.51
N ILE A 333 -4.91 0.82 2.63
CA ILE A 333 -5.58 1.47 3.75
C ILE A 333 -4.83 2.76 4.06
N THR A 334 -5.58 3.86 4.17
CA THR A 334 -5.05 5.18 4.53
C THR A 334 -5.77 5.74 5.75
N TYR A 335 -5.06 6.52 6.56
CA TYR A 335 -5.54 7.04 7.83
C TYR A 335 -5.44 8.56 7.85
N TYR A 336 -6.44 9.23 8.44
CA TYR A 336 -6.49 10.67 8.68
C TYR A 336 -6.98 10.94 10.11
N GLY A 337 -6.38 11.87 10.82
CA GLY A 337 -6.72 12.15 12.23
C GLY A 337 -5.98 11.25 13.20
N GLY A 338 -6.58 10.99 14.38
CA GLY A 338 -5.97 10.16 15.44
C GLY A 338 -4.90 10.89 16.26
N LYS A 339 -4.94 12.23 16.29
CA LYS A 339 -3.99 13.08 17.05
C LYS A 339 -4.41 13.36 18.49
N THR A 340 -5.62 12.94 18.88
CA THR A 340 -6.15 13.27 20.21
C THR A 340 -5.49 12.41 21.27
N GLN A 341 -5.04 13.05 22.35
CA GLN A 341 -4.62 12.33 23.57
C GLN A 341 -5.79 11.47 24.04
N GLN A 342 -5.50 10.22 24.36
CA GLN A 342 -6.50 9.25 24.81
C GLN A 342 -7.10 9.74 26.13
N MET A 343 -8.37 10.16 26.12
CA MET A 343 -9.10 10.40 27.36
C MET A 343 -9.48 9.06 27.97
N GLU A 344 -9.17 8.90 29.23
CA GLU A 344 -9.48 7.71 30.00
C GLU A 344 -10.99 7.56 30.15
N LYS A 345 -11.55 6.46 29.63
CA LYS A 345 -12.98 6.15 29.76
C LYS A 345 -13.23 5.48 31.12
N ASN A 346 -14.27 5.87 31.79
CA ASN A 346 -14.71 5.20 33.02
C ASN A 346 -15.39 3.87 32.67
N THR A 347 -14.65 2.76 32.71
CA THR A 347 -15.06 1.45 32.17
C THR A 347 -15.51 0.47 33.26
N ARG A 348 -15.71 0.90 34.51
CA ARG A 348 -16.09 0.00 35.61
C ARG A 348 -17.33 -0.84 35.32
N VAL A 349 -18.33 -0.25 34.62
CA VAL A 349 -19.54 -0.98 34.20
C VAL A 349 -19.19 -2.05 33.17
N LYS A 350 -18.35 -1.72 32.18
CA LYS A 350 -17.88 -2.69 31.18
C LYS A 350 -17.10 -3.83 31.84
N ALA A 351 -16.16 -3.52 32.70
CA ALA A 351 -15.37 -4.52 33.44
C ALA A 351 -16.26 -5.48 34.22
N ARG A 352 -17.29 -4.96 34.93
CA ARG A 352 -18.26 -5.77 35.67
C ARG A 352 -19.07 -6.71 34.76
N VAL A 353 -19.59 -6.21 33.62
CA VAL A 353 -20.33 -7.02 32.64
C VAL A 353 -19.43 -8.11 32.04
N LYS A 354 -18.19 -7.76 31.67
CA LYS A 354 -17.22 -8.71 31.12
C LYS A 354 -16.77 -9.75 32.15
N ALA A 355 -16.60 -9.36 33.43
CA ALA A 355 -16.31 -10.28 34.53
C ALA A 355 -17.42 -11.32 34.71
N GLN A 356 -18.70 -10.88 34.67
CA GLN A 356 -19.82 -11.77 34.80
C GLN A 356 -19.95 -12.73 33.59
N ALA A 357 -19.75 -12.24 32.36
CA ALA A 357 -19.75 -13.05 31.16
C ALA A 357 -18.61 -14.10 31.17
N LEU A 358 -17.40 -13.69 31.54
CA LEU A 358 -16.25 -14.60 31.68
C LEU A 358 -16.53 -15.69 32.71
N LYS A 359 -17.10 -15.31 33.87
CA LYS A 359 -17.49 -16.25 34.92
C LYS A 359 -18.50 -17.28 34.41
N GLU A 360 -19.50 -16.84 33.65
CA GLU A 360 -20.51 -17.72 33.06
C GLU A 360 -19.90 -18.73 32.09
N PHE A 361 -19.05 -18.26 31.14
CA PHE A 361 -18.39 -19.16 30.21
C PHE A 361 -17.48 -20.18 30.93
N MET A 362 -16.70 -19.75 31.91
CA MET A 362 -15.85 -20.64 32.70
C MET A 362 -16.67 -21.63 33.54
N SER A 363 -17.81 -21.22 34.08
CA SER A 363 -18.67 -22.07 34.92
C SER A 363 -19.24 -23.23 34.16
N THR A 364 -19.59 -23.02 32.87
CA THR A 364 -20.23 -24.03 32.00
C THR A 364 -19.27 -25.07 31.44
N LYS A 365 -17.96 -24.91 31.62
CA LYS A 365 -16.89 -25.78 31.10
C LYS A 365 -16.09 -26.37 32.22
N ASP A 366 -15.41 -27.50 31.98
CA ASP A 366 -14.59 -28.18 33.01
C ASP A 366 -13.15 -27.69 33.04
N ARG A 367 -12.68 -27.18 31.89
CA ARG A 367 -11.29 -26.79 31.72
C ARG A 367 -11.15 -25.37 31.16
N VAL A 368 -10.08 -24.69 31.56
CA VAL A 368 -9.66 -23.40 31.07
C VAL A 368 -8.22 -23.50 30.59
N VAL A 369 -7.95 -23.11 29.35
CA VAL A 369 -6.60 -23.00 28.82
C VAL A 369 -6.36 -21.54 28.46
N VAL A 370 -5.26 -20.98 29.00
CA VAL A 370 -4.92 -19.57 28.79
C VAL A 370 -3.66 -19.48 27.95
N MET A 371 -3.63 -18.59 26.97
CA MET A 371 -2.44 -18.32 26.18
C MET A 371 -2.28 -16.83 25.89
N GLY A 372 -1.04 -16.37 25.84
CA GLY A 372 -0.67 -15.04 25.36
C GLY A 372 -0.18 -15.05 23.92
N HIS A 373 0.69 -14.09 23.60
CA HIS A 373 1.39 -14.03 22.29
C HIS A 373 2.66 -14.89 22.29
N LYS A 374 3.16 -15.29 21.09
CA LYS A 374 4.31 -16.20 20.85
C LYS A 374 5.61 -15.84 21.59
N ILE A 375 5.87 -14.57 21.83
CA ILE A 375 7.03 -14.12 22.60
C ILE A 375 6.48 -13.59 23.92
N THR A 376 5.95 -14.50 24.72
CA THR A 376 5.28 -14.15 25.98
C THR A 376 6.16 -13.23 26.84
N ASP A 377 5.61 -12.07 27.18
CA ASP A 377 6.23 -11.08 28.04
C ASP A 377 5.62 -11.06 29.45
N VAL A 378 5.97 -10.06 30.24
CA VAL A 378 5.53 -9.96 31.66
C VAL A 378 4.05 -9.61 31.76
N ASP A 379 3.49 -8.83 30.82
CA ASP A 379 2.07 -8.46 30.81
C ASP A 379 1.19 -9.65 30.40
N ALA A 380 1.53 -10.32 29.31
CA ALA A 380 0.84 -11.54 28.88
C ALA A 380 0.85 -12.62 29.96
N LEU A 381 2.02 -12.88 30.61
CA LEU A 381 2.13 -13.85 31.67
C LEU A 381 1.32 -13.45 32.91
N GLY A 382 1.43 -12.20 33.36
CA GLY A 382 0.70 -11.69 34.52
C GLY A 382 -0.82 -11.77 34.30
N ALA A 383 -1.31 -11.36 33.13
CA ALA A 383 -2.70 -11.49 32.76
C ALA A 383 -3.16 -12.95 32.76
N ALA A 384 -2.37 -13.88 32.16
CA ALA A 384 -2.66 -15.31 32.19
C ALA A 384 -2.75 -15.88 33.62
N ILE A 385 -1.86 -15.48 34.50
CA ILE A 385 -1.88 -15.87 35.93
C ILE A 385 -3.15 -15.35 36.63
N GLY A 386 -3.58 -14.13 36.34
CA GLY A 386 -4.85 -13.58 36.84
C GLY A 386 -6.05 -14.43 36.42
N ILE A 387 -6.10 -14.83 35.15
CA ILE A 387 -7.15 -15.71 34.61
C ILE A 387 -7.05 -17.13 35.20
N PHE A 388 -5.83 -17.63 35.40
CA PHE A 388 -5.60 -18.89 36.13
C PHE A 388 -6.25 -18.82 37.53
N ARG A 389 -6.07 -17.75 38.31
CA ARG A 389 -6.72 -17.58 39.61
C ARG A 389 -8.24 -17.55 39.51
N ALA A 390 -8.80 -16.86 38.49
CA ALA A 390 -10.25 -16.83 38.28
C ALA A 390 -10.84 -18.25 38.05
N GLY A 391 -10.21 -19.05 37.18
CA GLY A 391 -10.66 -20.42 36.93
C GLY A 391 -10.48 -21.35 38.18
N LYS A 392 -9.39 -21.21 38.90
CA LYS A 392 -9.16 -21.97 40.15
C LYS A 392 -10.18 -21.60 41.24
N THR A 393 -10.63 -20.36 41.29
CA THR A 393 -11.72 -19.94 42.21
C THR A 393 -13.03 -20.65 41.91
N LEU A 394 -13.28 -21.02 40.66
CA LEU A 394 -14.43 -21.82 40.24
C LEU A 394 -14.20 -23.34 40.31
N GLY A 395 -13.06 -23.79 40.90
CA GLY A 395 -12.70 -25.21 40.98
C GLY A 395 -12.35 -25.88 39.66
N LYS A 396 -12.02 -25.09 38.61
CA LYS A 396 -11.71 -25.62 37.28
C LYS A 396 -10.26 -26.08 37.16
N SER A 397 -10.01 -27.03 36.23
CA SER A 397 -8.66 -27.33 35.78
C SER A 397 -8.19 -26.19 34.89
N VAL A 398 -7.06 -25.57 35.22
CA VAL A 398 -6.54 -24.40 34.48
C VAL A 398 -5.09 -24.62 34.11
N SER A 399 -4.73 -24.41 32.86
CA SER A 399 -3.35 -24.45 32.36
C SER A 399 -3.03 -23.20 31.54
N ILE A 400 -1.76 -22.78 31.60
CA ILE A 400 -1.22 -21.64 30.85
C ILE A 400 -0.23 -22.17 29.82
N VAL A 401 -0.41 -21.81 28.54
CA VAL A 401 0.46 -22.26 27.46
C VAL A 401 1.66 -21.33 27.36
N VAL A 402 2.86 -21.88 27.49
CA VAL A 402 4.14 -21.19 27.31
C VAL A 402 5.14 -22.16 26.71
N ASN A 403 5.57 -21.94 25.46
CA ASN A 403 6.54 -22.82 24.81
C ASN A 403 7.98 -22.52 25.22
N ASP A 404 8.44 -21.30 24.95
CA ASP A 404 9.82 -20.87 25.21
C ASP A 404 9.81 -19.64 26.15
N PRO A 405 9.90 -19.83 27.46
CA PRO A 405 9.91 -18.72 28.41
C PRO A 405 11.03 -17.73 28.13
N THR A 406 10.67 -16.48 27.81
CA THR A 406 11.62 -15.40 27.61
C THR A 406 12.43 -15.13 28.90
N LYS A 407 13.59 -14.46 28.75
CA LYS A 407 14.43 -14.13 29.90
C LYS A 407 13.70 -13.27 30.95
N SER A 408 12.77 -12.42 30.52
CA SER A 408 11.96 -11.54 31.37
C SER A 408 10.97 -12.30 32.25
N ILE A 409 10.39 -13.42 31.75
CA ILE A 409 9.37 -14.18 32.47
C ILE A 409 9.92 -15.39 33.26
N ARG A 410 11.13 -15.90 32.93
CA ARG A 410 11.75 -17.04 33.63
C ARG A 410 11.80 -16.87 35.14
N PRO A 411 12.21 -15.71 35.68
CA PRO A 411 12.23 -15.50 37.17
C PRO A 411 10.83 -15.55 37.79
N LEU A 412 9.80 -15.14 37.06
CA LEU A 412 8.41 -15.18 37.50
C LEU A 412 7.91 -16.63 37.54
N ILE A 413 8.10 -17.38 36.45
CA ILE A 413 7.68 -18.80 36.31
C ILE A 413 8.40 -19.65 37.38
N ALA A 414 9.70 -19.43 37.62
CA ALA A 414 10.49 -20.18 38.58
C ALA A 414 9.89 -20.20 39.99
N GLY A 415 9.15 -19.16 40.36
CA GLY A 415 8.44 -19.10 41.65
C GLY A 415 7.27 -20.08 41.75
N TYR A 416 6.70 -20.53 40.65
CA TYR A 416 5.57 -21.48 40.61
C TYR A 416 6.01 -22.92 40.44
N VAL A 417 7.14 -23.16 39.77
CA VAL A 417 7.67 -24.50 39.51
C VAL A 417 8.12 -25.10 40.85
N ASN A 418 7.70 -26.34 41.11
CA ASN A 418 7.96 -27.07 42.39
C ASN A 418 7.37 -26.40 43.63
N ASN A 419 6.46 -25.46 43.51
CA ASN A 419 5.75 -24.86 44.61
C ASN A 419 4.50 -25.70 44.95
N PRO A 420 4.38 -26.23 46.20
CA PRO A 420 3.29 -27.13 46.57
C PRO A 420 1.89 -26.47 46.51
N ASP A 421 1.83 -25.16 46.39
CA ASP A 421 0.58 -24.40 46.24
C ASP A 421 0.01 -24.41 44.82
N TYR A 422 0.80 -24.87 43.86
CA TYR A 422 0.43 -24.89 42.43
C TYR A 422 0.64 -26.27 41.83
N GLU A 423 -0.25 -26.64 40.89
CA GLU A 423 -0.17 -27.93 40.20
C GLU A 423 0.98 -27.93 39.17
N PRO A 424 1.68 -29.07 38.99
CA PRO A 424 2.70 -29.17 37.93
C PRO A 424 2.18 -28.89 36.52
N SER A 425 0.87 -29.09 36.29
CA SER A 425 0.17 -28.82 35.02
C SER A 425 -0.23 -27.35 34.83
N MET A 426 0.21 -26.44 35.72
CA MET A 426 -0.08 -25.02 35.56
C MET A 426 0.51 -24.46 34.29
N PHE A 427 1.73 -24.80 33.93
CA PHE A 427 2.39 -24.42 32.68
C PHE A 427 2.54 -25.63 31.79
N VAL A 428 2.12 -25.49 30.52
CA VAL A 428 2.15 -26.54 29.50
C VAL A 428 2.68 -25.99 28.19
N ASP A 429 3.25 -26.83 27.36
CA ASP A 429 3.60 -26.48 25.99
C ASP A 429 2.39 -26.60 25.05
N SER A 430 2.56 -26.19 23.79
CA SER A 430 1.50 -26.25 22.79
C SER A 430 1.01 -27.67 22.49
N GLU A 431 1.89 -28.68 22.50
CA GLU A 431 1.50 -30.05 22.23
C GLU A 431 0.65 -30.62 23.38
N GLN A 432 1.08 -30.40 24.62
CA GLN A 432 0.31 -30.75 25.79
C GLN A 432 -1.06 -30.03 25.83
N ALA A 433 -1.08 -28.76 25.42
CA ALA A 433 -2.32 -27.97 25.37
C ALA A 433 -3.30 -28.53 24.31
N LYS A 434 -2.80 -28.94 23.14
CA LYS A 434 -3.63 -29.60 22.10
C LYS A 434 -4.29 -30.88 22.60
N ASP A 435 -3.56 -31.69 23.37
CA ASP A 435 -4.11 -32.92 23.96
C ASP A 435 -5.19 -32.64 25.03
N MET A 436 -5.17 -31.44 25.62
CA MET A 436 -6.09 -31.04 26.69
C MET A 436 -7.35 -30.34 26.20
N VAL A 437 -7.29 -29.65 25.03
CA VAL A 437 -8.40 -28.79 24.55
C VAL A 437 -9.42 -29.64 23.79
N ASP A 438 -10.67 -29.47 24.18
CA ASP A 438 -11.85 -30.07 23.56
C ASP A 438 -13.04 -29.08 23.56
N ASN A 439 -14.22 -29.56 23.15
CA ASN A 439 -15.44 -28.75 23.17
C ASN A 439 -15.91 -28.35 24.57
N ASN A 440 -15.36 -28.96 25.63
CA ASN A 440 -15.65 -28.63 27.05
C ASN A 440 -14.56 -27.76 27.68
N THR A 441 -13.77 -27.10 26.85
CA THR A 441 -12.68 -26.20 27.26
C THR A 441 -12.98 -24.77 26.86
N VAL A 442 -12.69 -23.81 27.75
CA VAL A 442 -12.60 -22.38 27.41
C VAL A 442 -11.14 -22.07 27.09
N VAL A 443 -10.89 -21.50 25.92
CA VAL A 443 -9.60 -20.94 25.55
C VAL A 443 -9.65 -19.43 25.78
N VAL A 444 -8.80 -18.93 26.67
CA VAL A 444 -8.67 -17.49 26.95
C VAL A 444 -7.37 -16.98 26.36
N VAL A 445 -7.50 -16.05 25.42
CA VAL A 445 -6.36 -15.34 24.82
C VAL A 445 -6.18 -14.02 25.53
N VAL A 446 -4.98 -13.77 26.04
CA VAL A 446 -4.63 -12.52 26.73
C VAL A 446 -3.54 -11.80 25.97
N ASP A 447 -3.58 -10.47 25.99
CA ASP A 447 -2.54 -9.58 25.47
C ASP A 447 -2.26 -9.72 23.97
N THR A 448 -3.17 -10.30 23.23
CA THR A 448 -3.17 -10.29 21.77
C THR A 448 -4.57 -10.56 21.22
N ASN A 449 -4.89 -9.97 20.08
CA ASN A 449 -6.12 -10.27 19.34
C ASN A 449 -5.87 -10.86 17.94
N ARG A 450 -4.60 -11.21 17.60
CA ARG A 450 -4.20 -11.73 16.31
C ARG A 450 -3.98 -13.24 16.36
N PRO A 451 -4.70 -14.05 15.55
CA PRO A 451 -4.53 -15.49 15.52
C PRO A 451 -3.09 -15.95 15.31
N SER A 452 -2.44 -15.44 14.26
CA SER A 452 -1.08 -15.84 13.88
C SER A 452 -0.01 -15.47 14.94
N TYR A 453 -0.34 -14.60 15.87
CA TYR A 453 0.56 -14.13 16.93
C TYR A 453 0.31 -14.80 18.28
N THR A 454 -0.73 -15.63 18.43
CA THR A 454 -0.97 -16.41 19.66
C THR A 454 0.08 -17.48 19.88
N GLU A 455 0.30 -17.89 21.12
CA GLU A 455 1.27 -18.92 21.52
C GLU A 455 1.00 -20.27 20.81
N CYS A 456 -0.27 -20.62 20.58
CA CYS A 456 -0.72 -21.78 19.83
C CYS A 456 -1.99 -21.46 19.05
N GLU A 457 -1.86 -21.16 17.76
CA GLU A 457 -2.98 -20.77 16.89
C GLU A 457 -4.00 -21.89 16.71
N GLU A 458 -3.56 -23.14 16.69
CA GLU A 458 -4.42 -24.31 16.45
C GLU A 458 -5.53 -24.44 17.52
N LEU A 459 -5.28 -24.01 18.76
CA LEU A 459 -6.27 -24.06 19.83
C LEU A 459 -7.52 -23.24 19.53
N LEU A 460 -7.40 -22.20 18.69
CA LEU A 460 -8.53 -21.37 18.24
C LEU A 460 -9.54 -22.11 17.38
N HIS A 461 -9.15 -23.26 16.84
CA HIS A 461 -10.01 -24.12 16.01
C HIS A 461 -10.53 -25.35 16.73
N MET A 462 -9.98 -25.67 17.92
CA MET A 462 -10.31 -26.88 18.68
C MET A 462 -11.49 -26.74 19.62
N THR A 463 -11.86 -25.49 19.97
CA THR A 463 -13.04 -25.18 20.80
C THR A 463 -13.89 -24.09 20.18
N LYS A 464 -15.16 -24.06 20.56
CA LYS A 464 -16.10 -22.99 20.19
C LYS A 464 -16.18 -21.89 21.25
N THR A 465 -15.53 -22.04 22.39
CA THR A 465 -15.61 -21.09 23.50
C THR A 465 -14.26 -20.37 23.67
N ILE A 466 -14.08 -19.31 22.90
CA ILE A 466 -12.86 -18.48 22.89
C ILE A 466 -13.18 -17.13 23.48
N VAL A 467 -12.34 -16.70 24.44
CA VAL A 467 -12.40 -15.38 25.07
C VAL A 467 -11.11 -14.63 24.73
N VAL A 468 -11.23 -13.36 24.33
CA VAL A 468 -10.09 -12.49 24.02
C VAL A 468 -10.12 -11.28 24.96
N LEU A 469 -9.00 -11.06 25.68
CA LEU A 469 -8.77 -9.93 26.58
C LEU A 469 -7.47 -9.24 26.17
N ASP A 470 -7.56 -8.07 25.54
CA ASP A 470 -6.41 -7.43 24.92
C ASP A 470 -6.52 -5.90 24.97
N HIS A 471 -5.38 -5.24 25.12
CA HIS A 471 -5.27 -3.78 25.09
C HIS A 471 -4.63 -3.23 23.79
N HIS A 472 -4.28 -4.11 22.88
CA HIS A 472 -3.72 -3.72 21.60
C HIS A 472 -4.81 -3.26 20.63
N ARG A 473 -4.45 -2.35 19.72
CA ARG A 473 -5.36 -1.91 18.65
C ARG A 473 -5.63 -3.05 17.68
N ARG A 474 -6.87 -3.17 17.24
CA ARG A 474 -7.24 -4.14 16.21
C ARG A 474 -6.57 -3.81 14.89
N GLY A 475 -5.93 -4.80 14.29
CA GLY A 475 -5.32 -4.75 12.96
C GLY A 475 -6.24 -5.31 11.88
N SER A 476 -5.63 -5.68 10.75
CA SER A 476 -6.32 -6.37 9.64
C SER A 476 -6.62 -7.84 9.95
N GLU A 477 -5.91 -8.43 10.90
CA GLU A 477 -6.05 -9.80 11.35
C GLU A 477 -6.57 -9.81 12.79
N VAL A 478 -7.71 -10.45 13.03
CA VAL A 478 -8.34 -10.54 14.36
C VAL A 478 -8.96 -11.91 14.57
N ILE A 479 -9.08 -12.33 15.83
CA ILE A 479 -9.79 -13.56 16.21
C ILE A 479 -11.28 -13.29 16.10
N GLU A 480 -11.92 -13.76 15.00
CA GLU A 480 -13.33 -13.48 14.67
C GLU A 480 -14.32 -14.38 15.43
N ASN A 481 -13.91 -15.59 15.79
CA ASN A 481 -14.75 -16.62 16.41
C ASN A 481 -14.83 -16.54 17.95
N ALA A 482 -14.40 -15.43 18.56
CA ALA A 482 -14.48 -15.24 19.99
C ALA A 482 -15.93 -15.03 20.48
N VAL A 483 -16.39 -15.83 21.47
CA VAL A 483 -17.70 -15.65 22.13
C VAL A 483 -17.70 -14.44 23.07
N LEU A 484 -16.52 -14.03 23.55
CA LEU A 484 -16.31 -12.82 24.33
C LEU A 484 -15.03 -12.14 23.84
N SER A 485 -15.16 -10.96 23.30
CA SER A 485 -14.02 -10.11 22.93
C SER A 485 -14.10 -8.83 23.79
N TYR A 486 -13.05 -8.62 24.58
CA TYR A 486 -12.86 -7.39 25.34
C TYR A 486 -11.51 -6.81 24.97
N VAL A 487 -11.52 -5.95 23.96
CA VAL A 487 -10.35 -5.24 23.46
C VAL A 487 -10.50 -3.77 23.83
N GLU A 488 -9.59 -3.27 24.66
CA GLU A 488 -9.65 -1.92 25.23
C GLU A 488 -8.32 -1.18 25.03
N PRO A 489 -8.12 -0.50 23.90
CA PRO A 489 -6.86 0.18 23.58
C PRO A 489 -6.47 1.32 24.54
N TYR A 490 -7.39 1.71 25.41
CA TYR A 490 -7.15 2.73 26.42
C TYR A 490 -6.61 2.17 27.76
N ALA A 491 -6.68 0.87 27.95
CA ALA A 491 -6.03 0.24 29.10
C ALA A 491 -4.50 0.31 28.94
N SER A 492 -3.79 0.48 30.04
CA SER A 492 -2.34 0.56 30.03
C SER A 492 -1.69 -0.79 29.74
N SER A 493 -2.36 -1.89 30.12
CA SER A 493 -1.87 -3.26 30.01
C SER A 493 -3.02 -4.28 30.09
N ALA A 494 -2.80 -5.50 29.61
CA ALA A 494 -3.73 -6.61 29.81
C ALA A 494 -3.86 -6.98 31.31
N CYS A 495 -2.79 -6.83 32.11
CA CYS A 495 -2.82 -7.00 33.54
C CYS A 495 -3.74 -6.00 34.24
N GLU A 496 -3.81 -4.74 33.79
CA GLU A 496 -4.78 -3.77 34.30
C GLU A 496 -6.21 -4.28 34.08
N MET A 497 -6.54 -4.67 32.84
CA MET A 497 -7.87 -5.17 32.48
C MET A 497 -8.26 -6.40 33.26
N VAL A 498 -7.34 -7.36 33.44
CA VAL A 498 -7.57 -8.57 34.20
C VAL A 498 -7.74 -8.22 35.71
N ALA A 499 -6.92 -7.33 36.26
CA ALA A 499 -7.08 -6.88 37.65
C ALA A 499 -8.46 -6.24 37.90
N GLU A 500 -8.97 -5.43 36.95
CA GLU A 500 -10.34 -4.88 37.01
C GLU A 500 -11.41 -5.99 36.95
N ILE A 501 -11.27 -6.96 36.05
CA ILE A 501 -12.19 -8.09 35.95
C ILE A 501 -12.22 -8.87 37.28
N LEU A 502 -11.08 -9.16 37.88
CA LEU A 502 -10.97 -9.93 39.11
C LEU A 502 -11.71 -9.27 40.28
N GLN A 503 -11.79 -7.93 40.33
CA GLN A 503 -12.53 -7.21 41.38
C GLN A 503 -14.04 -7.52 41.34
N TYR A 504 -14.60 -7.87 40.19
CA TYR A 504 -16.03 -8.12 40.01
C TYR A 504 -16.36 -9.59 39.69
N PHE A 505 -15.34 -10.47 39.66
CA PHE A 505 -15.51 -11.85 39.22
C PHE A 505 -16.23 -12.73 40.29
N SER A 506 -15.81 -12.69 41.54
CA SER A 506 -16.44 -13.41 42.66
C SER A 506 -16.00 -12.84 43.98
N ASP A 507 -16.92 -12.82 44.96
CA ASP A 507 -16.63 -12.41 46.33
C ASP A 507 -15.67 -13.38 47.04
N ASP A 508 -15.60 -14.64 46.59
CA ASP A 508 -14.70 -15.68 47.12
C ASP A 508 -13.30 -15.63 46.49
N LEU A 509 -13.09 -14.81 45.47
CA LEU A 509 -11.79 -14.72 44.81
C LEU A 509 -10.74 -14.15 45.73
N ARG A 510 -9.64 -14.88 45.92
CA ARG A 510 -8.47 -14.46 46.71
C ARG A 510 -7.22 -14.63 45.85
N ILE A 511 -6.61 -13.50 45.49
CA ILE A 511 -5.35 -13.48 44.77
C ILE A 511 -4.23 -13.76 45.75
N ARG A 512 -3.33 -14.68 45.41
CA ARG A 512 -2.13 -14.96 46.26
C ARG A 512 -1.05 -13.93 45.98
N ASN A 513 -0.15 -13.74 46.96
CA ASN A 513 0.90 -12.71 46.88
C ASN A 513 1.72 -12.78 45.58
N MET A 514 2.14 -13.98 45.18
CA MET A 514 2.92 -14.17 43.93
C MET A 514 2.12 -13.83 42.65
N GLU A 515 0.83 -14.15 42.63
CA GLU A 515 -0.05 -13.82 41.54
C GLU A 515 -0.29 -12.32 41.44
N ALA A 516 -0.47 -11.67 42.61
CA ALA A 516 -0.58 -10.22 42.67
C ALA A 516 0.73 -9.53 42.24
N ASP A 517 1.90 -10.09 42.58
CA ASP A 517 3.20 -9.61 42.13
C ASP A 517 3.34 -9.69 40.61
N CYS A 518 2.89 -10.78 39.96
CA CYS A 518 2.96 -10.95 38.50
C CYS A 518 2.05 -9.96 37.77
N LEU A 519 0.80 -9.80 38.23
CA LEU A 519 -0.13 -8.81 37.66
C LEU A 519 0.43 -7.38 37.83
N TYR A 520 0.98 -7.06 38.98
CA TYR A 520 1.59 -5.77 39.25
C TYR A 520 2.83 -5.52 38.39
N ALA A 521 3.64 -6.57 38.16
CA ALA A 521 4.81 -6.53 37.29
C ALA A 521 4.45 -6.20 35.85
N GLY A 522 3.38 -6.80 35.32
CA GLY A 522 2.87 -6.50 33.95
C GLY A 522 2.48 -5.03 33.81
N ILE A 523 1.65 -4.53 34.74
CA ILE A 523 1.30 -3.09 34.76
C ILE A 523 2.55 -2.21 34.83
N MET A 524 3.52 -2.56 35.68
CA MET A 524 4.73 -1.77 35.88
C MET A 524 5.62 -1.72 34.63
N ILE A 525 5.75 -2.81 33.91
CA ILE A 525 6.56 -2.89 32.66
C ILE A 525 5.90 -2.08 31.55
N ASP A 526 4.61 -2.30 31.28
CA ASP A 526 3.91 -1.65 30.20
C ASP A 526 3.72 -0.15 30.38
N THR A 527 3.70 0.29 31.60
CA THR A 527 3.62 1.72 31.96
C THR A 527 4.99 2.36 32.19
N ASN A 528 6.08 1.66 31.92
CA ASN A 528 7.43 2.13 32.27
C ASN A 528 7.50 2.69 33.67
N ASN A 529 7.16 1.87 34.66
CA ASN A 529 7.08 2.26 36.08
C ASN A 529 6.07 3.40 36.38
N PHE A 530 4.88 3.35 35.75
CA PHE A 530 3.80 4.34 35.87
C PHE A 530 4.16 5.73 35.34
N THR A 531 5.15 5.84 34.45
CA THR A 531 5.55 7.10 33.84
C THR A 531 4.86 7.34 32.47
N THR A 532 4.44 6.30 31.78
CA THR A 532 3.78 6.38 30.47
C THR A 532 2.48 5.60 30.49
N ARG A 533 1.45 6.11 29.79
CA ARG A 533 0.14 5.45 29.62
C ARG A 533 -0.58 5.06 30.94
N ALA A 534 -0.15 5.58 32.09
CA ALA A 534 -0.78 5.30 33.36
C ALA A 534 -1.88 6.32 33.65
N GLY A 535 -3.12 5.87 33.67
CA GLY A 535 -4.29 6.68 34.01
C GLY A 535 -4.86 6.31 35.40
N VAL A 536 -6.02 6.87 35.77
CA VAL A 536 -6.69 6.60 37.05
C VAL A 536 -6.96 5.10 37.20
N ARG A 537 -7.44 4.42 36.16
CA ARG A 537 -7.68 2.97 36.16
C ARG A 537 -6.42 2.16 36.52
N THR A 538 -5.29 2.55 35.94
CA THR A 538 -4.00 1.89 36.22
C THR A 538 -3.64 1.96 37.68
N PHE A 539 -3.79 3.15 38.31
CA PHE A 539 -3.54 3.32 39.75
C PHE A 539 -4.58 2.60 40.61
N GLU A 540 -5.85 2.55 40.21
CA GLU A 540 -6.88 1.76 40.90
C GLU A 540 -6.58 0.26 40.86
N ALA A 541 -6.20 -0.29 39.67
CA ALA A 541 -5.76 -1.67 39.55
C ALA A 541 -4.51 -1.96 40.37
N ALA A 542 -3.49 -1.09 40.33
CA ALA A 542 -2.31 -1.22 41.15
C ALA A 542 -2.62 -1.17 42.63
N ALA A 543 -3.52 -0.28 43.09
CA ALA A 543 -3.97 -0.21 44.48
C ALA A 543 -4.75 -1.48 44.91
N PHE A 544 -5.57 -2.04 44.03
CA PHE A 544 -6.24 -3.32 44.28
C PHE A 544 -5.22 -4.45 44.46
N LEU A 545 -4.24 -4.57 43.56
CA LEU A 545 -3.19 -5.59 43.64
C LEU A 545 -2.32 -5.42 44.91
N ARG A 546 -2.03 -4.19 45.27
CA ARG A 546 -1.32 -3.91 46.59
C ARG A 546 -2.13 -4.40 47.79
N ARG A 547 -3.43 -4.16 47.81
CA ARG A 547 -4.32 -4.69 48.86
C ARG A 547 -4.39 -6.22 48.84
N SER A 548 -4.26 -6.83 47.64
CA SER A 548 -4.21 -8.28 47.47
C SER A 548 -2.86 -8.91 47.79
N GLY A 549 -1.85 -8.13 48.21
CA GLY A 549 -0.56 -8.63 48.72
C GLY A 549 0.63 -8.46 47.75
N ALA A 550 0.47 -7.74 46.62
CA ALA A 550 1.60 -7.39 45.78
C ALA A 550 2.65 -6.56 46.54
N ASP A 551 3.92 -6.86 46.33
CA ASP A 551 5.05 -6.15 46.96
C ASP A 551 6.00 -5.57 45.89
N VAL A 552 6.04 -4.24 45.81
CA VAL A 552 6.87 -3.52 44.84
C VAL A 552 8.34 -3.89 44.94
N THR A 553 8.84 -4.17 46.15
CA THR A 553 10.24 -4.54 46.36
C THR A 553 10.52 -5.94 45.81
N ARG A 554 9.60 -6.91 46.02
CA ARG A 554 9.72 -8.24 45.39
C ARG A 554 9.69 -8.14 43.89
N VAL A 555 8.71 -7.41 43.33
CA VAL A 555 8.58 -7.19 41.89
C VAL A 555 9.85 -6.57 41.29
N ARG A 556 10.36 -5.50 41.90
CA ARG A 556 11.62 -4.87 41.44
C ARG A 556 12.82 -5.79 41.50
N LYS A 557 12.88 -6.70 42.48
CA LYS A 557 13.98 -7.70 42.57
C LYS A 557 13.89 -8.72 41.43
N LEU A 558 12.67 -9.15 41.04
CA LEU A 558 12.43 -10.10 39.96
C LEU A 558 12.75 -9.52 38.58
N LEU A 559 12.56 -8.21 38.40
CA LEU A 559 12.73 -7.50 37.13
C LEU A 559 14.11 -6.82 36.96
N ARG A 560 15.12 -7.22 37.77
CA ARG A 560 16.47 -6.67 37.63
C ARG A 560 17.15 -7.14 36.36
N ASP A 561 17.77 -6.22 35.64
CA ASP A 561 18.63 -6.53 34.50
C ASP A 561 19.94 -7.20 34.93
N ASP A 562 20.50 -8.00 34.07
CA ASP A 562 21.89 -8.44 34.18
C ASP A 562 22.86 -7.32 33.79
N LEU A 563 24.11 -7.45 34.24
CA LEU A 563 25.14 -6.43 34.05
C LEU A 563 25.39 -6.11 32.56
N LYS A 564 25.37 -7.11 31.67
CA LYS A 564 25.64 -6.92 30.23
C LYS A 564 24.51 -6.13 29.54
N SER A 565 23.26 -6.48 29.84
CA SER A 565 22.07 -5.77 29.34
C SER A 565 22.10 -4.30 29.83
N TYR A 566 22.42 -4.08 31.09
CA TYR A 566 22.56 -2.73 31.66
C TYR A 566 23.67 -1.92 30.96
N GLN A 567 24.84 -2.53 30.75
CA GLN A 567 25.97 -1.87 30.07
C GLN A 567 25.63 -1.52 28.63
N ALA A 568 25.00 -2.41 27.87
CA ALA A 568 24.60 -2.15 26.49
C ALA A 568 23.58 -1.00 26.39
N ARG A 569 22.62 -0.95 27.32
CA ARG A 569 21.65 0.15 27.41
C ARG A 569 22.35 1.47 27.73
N ALA A 570 23.23 1.48 28.73
CA ALA A 570 24.01 2.67 29.09
C ALA A 570 24.89 3.17 27.93
N GLU A 571 25.48 2.27 27.16
CA GLU A 571 26.28 2.62 25.98
C GLU A 571 25.41 3.23 24.86
N ALA A 572 24.22 2.71 24.61
CA ALA A 572 23.29 3.30 23.65
C ALA A 572 22.92 4.74 24.06
N VAL A 573 22.63 4.97 25.33
CA VAL A 573 22.34 6.31 25.86
C VAL A 573 23.54 7.23 25.75
N ARG A 574 24.75 6.75 26.09
CA ARG A 574 26.01 7.51 26.02
C ARG A 574 26.33 7.98 24.60
N THR A 575 26.02 7.17 23.60
CA THR A 575 26.35 7.44 22.19
C THR A 575 25.22 8.11 21.41
N ALA A 576 24.12 8.44 22.10
CA ALA A 576 22.98 9.08 21.46
C ALA A 576 23.33 10.46 20.88
N GLN A 577 22.77 10.75 19.71
CA GLN A 577 22.89 12.03 19.03
C GLN A 577 21.55 12.75 19.04
N ILE A 578 21.56 14.04 19.35
CA ILE A 578 20.36 14.87 19.26
C ILE A 578 20.27 15.43 17.83
N TYR A 579 19.17 15.16 17.17
CA TYR A 579 18.84 15.61 15.83
C TYR A 579 17.65 16.57 15.85
N ARG A 580 17.70 17.67 15.08
CA ARG A 580 16.67 18.72 15.07
C ARG A 580 16.26 19.19 16.48
N GLU A 581 17.26 19.29 17.38
CA GLU A 581 17.13 19.79 18.76
C GLU A 581 16.28 18.93 19.71
N CYS A 582 15.38 18.09 19.23
CA CYS A 582 14.43 17.35 20.04
C CYS A 582 14.29 15.84 19.75
N TYR A 583 14.98 15.33 18.74
CA TYR A 583 14.96 13.90 18.39
C TYR A 583 16.26 13.23 18.80
N ALA A 584 16.21 12.26 19.71
CA ALA A 584 17.37 11.47 20.11
C ALA A 584 17.50 10.23 19.22
N ILE A 585 18.62 10.05 18.54
CA ILE A 585 18.93 8.88 17.71
C ILE A 585 20.14 8.17 18.31
N ALA A 586 20.02 6.86 18.58
CA ALA A 586 21.10 6.05 19.13
C ALA A 586 21.19 4.68 18.45
N ARG A 587 22.35 4.06 18.55
CA ARG A 587 22.59 2.67 18.15
C ARG A 587 22.83 1.82 19.39
N CYS A 588 22.07 0.73 19.55
CA CYS A 588 22.25 -0.20 20.63
C CYS A 588 23.23 -1.31 20.20
N PRO A 589 24.28 -1.58 20.98
CA PRO A 589 25.11 -2.77 20.77
C PRO A 589 24.24 -4.04 20.87
N SER A 590 24.50 -5.00 20.00
CA SER A 590 23.74 -6.26 19.95
C SER A 590 24.59 -7.51 20.23
N GLU A 591 25.92 -7.36 20.30
CA GLU A 591 26.84 -8.48 20.46
C GLU A 591 26.75 -9.12 21.86
N ASN A 592 26.63 -10.44 21.87
CA ASN A 592 26.59 -11.25 23.12
C ASN A 592 25.39 -10.93 24.06
N LEU A 593 24.28 -10.44 23.50
CA LEU A 593 23.03 -10.18 24.20
C LEU A 593 21.97 -11.19 23.79
N ASP A 594 21.20 -11.67 24.74
CA ASP A 594 20.13 -12.65 24.47
C ASP A 594 18.90 -11.98 23.79
N SER A 595 18.62 -10.71 24.13
CA SER A 595 17.46 -9.97 23.62
C SER A 595 17.81 -8.53 23.29
N PRO A 596 18.61 -8.27 22.21
CA PRO A 596 19.11 -6.93 21.89
C PRO A 596 17.99 -5.92 21.60
N THR A 597 16.90 -6.37 20.96
CA THR A 597 15.76 -5.51 20.61
C THR A 597 15.02 -4.98 21.84
N VAL A 598 14.90 -5.79 22.89
CA VAL A 598 14.30 -5.37 24.17
C VAL A 598 15.17 -4.30 24.83
N ILE A 599 16.50 -4.49 24.81
CA ILE A 599 17.45 -3.52 25.37
C ILE A 599 17.40 -2.20 24.59
N GLY A 600 17.29 -2.27 23.25
CA GLY A 600 17.07 -1.09 22.40
C GLY A 600 15.80 -0.33 22.75
N ALA A 601 14.70 -1.05 23.03
CA ALA A 601 13.45 -0.44 23.46
C ALA A 601 13.55 0.23 24.85
N GLN A 602 14.27 -0.40 25.78
CA GLN A 602 14.55 0.18 27.09
C GLN A 602 15.44 1.44 26.98
N ALA A 603 16.47 1.41 26.12
CA ALA A 603 17.32 2.58 25.85
C ALA A 603 16.50 3.74 25.25
N ALA A 604 15.55 3.44 24.35
CA ALA A 604 14.67 4.46 23.80
C ALA A 604 13.81 5.12 24.89
N ASN A 605 13.30 4.35 25.85
CA ASN A 605 12.58 4.92 27.00
C ASN A 605 13.48 5.81 27.89
N GLU A 606 14.73 5.41 28.10
CA GLU A 606 15.68 6.20 28.91
C GLU A 606 16.04 7.54 28.25
N LEU A 607 16.20 7.57 26.93
CA LEU A 607 16.49 8.78 26.18
C LEU A 607 15.40 9.86 26.30
N LEU A 608 14.16 9.47 26.52
CA LEU A 608 13.07 10.42 26.79
C LEU A 608 13.17 11.14 28.14
N ASN A 609 14.00 10.64 29.08
CA ASN A 609 14.25 11.32 30.36
C ASN A 609 15.24 12.51 30.22
N ILE A 610 15.81 12.71 29.02
CA ILE A 610 16.73 13.82 28.72
C ILE A 610 15.91 15.08 28.43
N ALA A 611 16.17 16.14 29.17
CA ALA A 611 15.48 17.42 28.97
C ALA A 611 15.61 17.90 27.51
N GLY A 612 14.50 18.29 26.88
CA GLY A 612 14.43 18.76 25.50
C GLY A 612 14.21 17.64 24.47
N VAL A 613 14.37 16.37 24.83
CA VAL A 613 14.05 15.27 23.90
C VAL A 613 12.55 15.02 23.90
N LYS A 614 11.92 15.13 22.72
CA LYS A 614 10.49 14.85 22.49
C LYS A 614 10.26 13.46 21.91
N ALA A 615 11.22 12.95 21.14
CA ALA A 615 11.16 11.58 20.62
C ALA A 615 12.55 10.95 20.55
N SER A 616 12.60 9.64 20.69
CA SER A 616 13.81 8.85 20.67
C SER A 616 13.67 7.66 19.72
N PHE A 617 14.77 7.36 19.02
CA PHE A 617 14.86 6.25 18.07
C PHE A 617 16.15 5.48 18.35
N VAL A 618 16.01 4.21 18.69
CA VAL A 618 17.16 3.34 18.91
C VAL A 618 17.21 2.25 17.86
N LEU A 619 18.29 2.23 17.11
CA LEU A 619 18.56 1.26 16.05
C LEU A 619 19.35 0.10 16.64
N THR A 620 18.83 -1.12 16.52
CA THR A 620 19.45 -2.35 17.01
C THR A 620 19.63 -3.32 15.85
N GLN A 621 20.85 -3.60 15.46
CA GLN A 621 21.14 -4.58 14.41
C GLN A 621 21.06 -6.00 15.00
N TYR A 622 20.16 -6.83 14.48
CA TYR A 622 19.98 -8.20 14.90
C TYR A 622 19.48 -9.08 13.74
N ASN A 623 20.05 -10.28 13.57
CA ASN A 623 19.70 -11.23 12.51
C ASN A 623 19.71 -10.64 11.08
N ASN A 624 20.73 -9.84 10.75
CA ASN A 624 20.90 -9.14 9.46
C ASN A 624 19.79 -8.12 9.12
N GLU A 625 19.06 -7.66 10.11
CA GLU A 625 18.04 -6.63 10.00
C GLU A 625 18.26 -5.57 11.07
N VAL A 626 17.73 -4.38 10.86
CA VAL A 626 17.77 -3.30 11.84
C VAL A 626 16.38 -3.12 12.43
N TYR A 627 16.28 -3.32 13.72
CA TYR A 627 15.08 -3.06 14.51
C TYR A 627 15.14 -1.64 15.05
N ILE A 628 14.09 -0.87 14.82
CA ILE A 628 13.96 0.50 15.30
C ILE A 628 12.96 0.51 16.44
N SER A 629 13.39 0.93 17.62
CA SER A 629 12.51 1.20 18.75
C SER A 629 12.29 2.69 18.85
N ALA A 630 11.06 3.15 18.59
CA ALA A 630 10.67 4.54 18.62
C ALA A 630 9.79 4.85 19.84
N ARG A 631 10.08 5.94 20.51
CA ARG A 631 9.33 6.44 21.67
C ARG A 631 9.11 7.94 21.55
N ALA A 632 8.01 8.44 22.08
CA ALA A 632 7.72 9.87 22.08
C ALA A 632 7.02 10.31 23.37
N ILE A 633 7.18 11.58 23.68
CA ILE A 633 6.42 12.33 24.67
C ILE A 633 5.71 13.47 23.94
N ASP A 634 4.63 13.96 24.47
CA ASP A 634 3.85 15.07 24.01
C ASP A 634 3.22 14.87 22.60
N GLU A 635 3.48 15.79 21.67
CA GLU A 635 2.76 15.92 20.41
C GLU A 635 3.34 15.06 19.27
N VAL A 636 4.54 14.49 19.45
CA VAL A 636 5.23 13.74 18.39
C VAL A 636 4.60 12.36 18.19
N ASN A 637 4.16 12.10 16.97
CA ASN A 637 3.55 10.82 16.60
C ASN A 637 4.58 9.88 15.93
N VAL A 638 5.26 9.04 16.72
CA VAL A 638 6.23 8.08 16.18
C VAL A 638 5.60 6.94 15.41
N GLN A 639 4.30 6.67 15.58
CA GLN A 639 3.59 5.65 14.80
C GLN A 639 3.62 5.97 13.31
N VAL A 640 3.29 7.20 12.94
CA VAL A 640 3.28 7.64 11.52
C VAL A 640 4.67 7.51 10.90
N MET A 641 5.72 7.86 11.66
CA MET A 641 7.10 7.73 11.21
C MET A 641 7.49 6.26 10.97
N MET A 642 7.10 5.37 11.89
CA MET A 642 7.42 3.94 11.76
C MET A 642 6.59 3.25 10.69
N GLU A 643 5.34 3.65 10.45
CA GLU A 643 4.51 3.16 9.35
C GLU A 643 5.15 3.49 7.98
N LYS A 644 5.78 4.66 7.82
CA LYS A 644 6.56 5.02 6.61
C LYS A 644 7.80 4.12 6.40
N MET A 645 8.27 3.48 7.47
CA MET A 645 9.38 2.50 7.42
C MET A 645 8.90 1.04 7.37
N GLY A 646 7.60 0.81 7.14
CA GLY A 646 7.02 -0.54 7.08
C GLY A 646 6.73 -1.17 8.44
N GLY A 647 6.77 -0.38 9.51
CA GLY A 647 6.49 -0.80 10.88
C GLY A 647 5.10 -0.37 11.36
N GLY A 648 4.96 -0.17 12.68
CA GLY A 648 3.70 0.26 13.29
C GLY A 648 3.82 0.42 14.81
N GLY A 649 2.68 0.66 15.45
CA GLY A 649 2.61 0.82 16.91
C GLY A 649 1.52 1.80 17.33
N HIS A 650 1.81 2.55 18.39
CA HIS A 650 0.96 3.62 18.93
C HIS A 650 1.64 4.97 18.76
N MET A 651 0.89 6.05 18.98
CA MET A 651 1.40 7.42 18.89
C MET A 651 2.74 7.63 19.59
N ASN A 652 2.87 7.11 20.83
CA ASN A 652 4.04 7.35 21.69
C ASN A 652 5.03 6.16 21.71
N ILE A 653 4.64 5.00 21.20
CA ILE A 653 5.44 3.76 21.21
C ILE A 653 5.22 3.06 19.88
N ALA A 654 6.27 2.97 19.07
CA ALA A 654 6.22 2.32 17.78
C ALA A 654 7.55 1.63 17.46
N GLY A 655 7.57 0.82 16.42
CA GLY A 655 8.79 0.17 15.94
C GLY A 655 8.70 -0.21 14.48
N ALA A 656 9.85 -0.44 13.87
CA ALA A 656 9.97 -0.93 12.50
C ALA A 656 11.12 -1.93 12.39
N GLN A 657 11.04 -2.78 11.38
CA GLN A 657 12.07 -3.76 11.06
C GLN A 657 12.45 -3.58 9.60
N VAL A 658 13.74 -3.28 9.34
CA VAL A 658 14.21 -2.88 8.01
C VAL A 658 15.41 -3.74 7.60
N LYS A 659 15.34 -4.32 6.39
CA LYS A 659 16.43 -5.10 5.79
C LYS A 659 17.42 -4.18 5.07
N ALA A 660 18.21 -3.45 5.83
CA ALA A 660 19.22 -2.53 5.32
C ALA A 660 20.36 -2.38 6.34
N SER A 661 21.43 -1.71 5.97
CA SER A 661 22.51 -1.40 6.91
C SER A 661 22.07 -0.34 7.94
N PRO A 662 22.67 -0.32 9.16
CA PRO A 662 22.34 0.70 10.16
C PRO A 662 22.52 2.13 9.65
N ASP A 663 23.51 2.38 8.79
CA ASP A 663 23.77 3.70 8.21
C ASP A 663 22.70 4.13 7.20
N GLU A 664 22.14 3.18 6.44
CA GLU A 664 21.03 3.44 5.52
C GLU A 664 19.74 3.70 6.28
N VAL A 665 19.47 2.88 7.30
CA VAL A 665 18.25 3.02 8.13
C VAL A 665 18.28 4.36 8.87
N GLU A 666 19.42 4.78 9.39
CA GLU A 666 19.56 6.08 10.05
C GLU A 666 19.33 7.24 9.08
N ARG A 667 19.79 7.15 7.83
CA ARG A 667 19.52 8.15 6.79
C ARG A 667 18.02 8.22 6.47
N MET A 668 17.39 7.06 6.21
CA MET A 668 15.94 6.99 5.96
C MET A 668 15.14 7.60 7.10
N LEU A 669 15.53 7.31 8.35
CA LEU A 669 14.88 7.87 9.53
C LEU A 669 15.03 9.39 9.59
N LYS A 670 16.21 9.93 9.33
CA LYS A 670 16.47 11.38 9.30
C LYS A 670 15.66 12.08 8.21
N ASP A 671 15.55 11.47 7.03
CA ASP A 671 14.72 11.99 5.93
C ASP A 671 13.22 12.06 6.33
N ILE A 672 12.72 11.05 7.03
CA ILE A 672 11.35 11.02 7.54
C ILE A 672 11.13 12.09 8.63
N ILE A 673 12.09 12.22 9.55
CA ILE A 673 12.05 13.25 10.59
C ILE A 673 12.03 14.66 9.94
N ASP A 674 12.83 14.89 8.90
CA ASP A 674 12.90 16.17 8.20
C ASP A 674 11.58 16.50 7.50
N GLN A 675 10.89 15.53 6.93
CA GLN A 675 9.56 15.71 6.32
C GLN A 675 8.52 16.10 7.37
N GLU A 676 8.46 15.38 8.49
CA GLU A 676 7.51 15.67 9.57
C GLU A 676 7.80 17.03 10.23
N TYR A 677 9.07 17.36 10.46
CA TYR A 677 9.51 18.63 11.02
C TYR A 677 9.13 19.82 10.13
N GLN A 678 9.21 19.68 8.80
CA GLN A 678 8.77 20.70 7.85
C GLN A 678 7.24 20.86 7.85
N GLU A 679 6.49 19.75 7.92
CA GLU A 679 5.02 19.79 8.00
C GLU A 679 4.50 20.44 9.29
N GLU A 680 5.22 20.32 10.41
CA GLU A 680 4.86 20.95 11.68
C GLU A 680 5.15 22.46 11.68
N ASN A 681 6.21 22.91 11.04
CA ASN A 681 6.59 24.33 10.97
C ASN A 681 5.80 25.14 9.92
N ILE A 682 5.03 24.49 9.04
CA ILE A 682 4.13 25.12 8.06
C ILE A 682 2.73 25.34 8.66
N LYS A 683 2.41 24.72 9.80
CA LYS A 683 1.17 24.94 10.58
C LYS A 683 1.34 26.02 11.62
#